data_781628c0d1cd35a02967e0ac9fb93cdb
#
_entry.id   781628c0d1cd35a02967e0ac9fb93cdb
#
_cell.length_a   1.000
_cell.length_b   1.000
_cell.length_c   1.000
_cell.angle_alpha   90.00
_cell.angle_beta   90.00
_cell.angle_gamma   90.00
#
_symmetry.space_group_name_H-M   'P 1'
#
loop_
_entity.id
_entity.type
_entity.pdbx_description
1 polymer ?
#
loop_
_entity_poly.entity_id
_entity_poly.type
_entity_poly.pdbx_seq_one_letter_code
_entity_poly.pdbx_strand_id
1 'polypeptide(L)'
;MENLCNFAAENYNNELMKRTAKRIFVCLAALAMVGKAYSIAIPEVKWDSKSLIIDGKRVVPVMGEVHYSRIPTDEWKDEVRKMKEGGVTIIATYVFWNHIEEQEGIFNWSGQRDLRRFIEICHEQELPVVLRIGPFCHGEVRNGGIPDWVFTKGCKTRSEDPVFLNMVERLYRQIFTQIQGLQWKDGGPLMACQFDNEYGGSGDYLMALKRIATGIGFDLPFYTRTGWPELSKPVPFGEMLPLYGDYADGFWERSIEETAGNYYKAFNFKAFRSSTAIATEQLGEQKEKLIEGDEQYPYFTCELGGGMMPAYHRRPYVYPEDAYSMALVKLGSGSNLLGYYMYHGGTNPDGLTWLNETQRTMATNYNDMPVKNYDFQAPLGEFGQTLPHYYMLRKLHLFMQDYGELLAPMEATFPSKQDMAKGEDSCLRWSFRSEGESGFIFINNYERLQNLTTKRNVRLEACGVRLPKLTIPAGTMCILPINVDGIKYATAQLIAKRGGKIYMEQVRDIPTTIALKNGKVLRNLKPKGTEKPVYENIYLLSSEQAERLFLKQKEETGMKFTATFKKLREAGRLRKITIGVNHVAEEPTDEDFNHAAIYNITVPTEAVSKCRQLLRIDYQGDCARLYANGKLIADHFQYGRPFLYGLWRLPERTTQLELRILPMQTNAPIYMPQEADKTPGEGVKNVSISSFASD
;
A
#
# COMPACT_ATOMS: atom_id res chain seq x y z
N MET A 1 75.91 -44.52 -17.70
CA MET A 1 74.67 -43.83 -18.15
C MET A 1 73.50 -44.03 -17.19
N GLU A 2 73.34 -45.13 -16.48
CA GLU A 2 72.26 -45.33 -15.52
C GLU A 2 72.25 -44.40 -14.28
N ASN A 3 73.44 -44.02 -13.78
CA ASN A 3 73.51 -43.10 -12.63
C ASN A 3 73.15 -41.63 -12.91
N LEU A 4 73.22 -41.18 -14.18
CA LEU A 4 72.82 -39.84 -14.59
C LEU A 4 71.30 -39.76 -14.81
N CYS A 5 70.64 -40.85 -15.25
CA CYS A 5 69.18 -40.91 -15.40
C CYS A 5 68.47 -40.93 -14.07
N ASN A 6 68.98 -41.59 -13.06
CA ASN A 6 68.38 -41.64 -11.73
C ASN A 6 68.51 -40.31 -10.99
N PHE A 7 69.60 -39.57 -11.13
CA PHE A 7 69.79 -38.27 -10.53
C PHE A 7 68.88 -37.17 -11.18
N ALA A 8 68.62 -37.31 -12.49
CA ALA A 8 67.66 -36.42 -13.18
C ALA A 8 66.21 -36.71 -12.81
N ALA A 9 65.84 -37.97 -12.59
CA ALA A 9 64.50 -38.38 -12.21
C ALA A 9 64.17 -38.00 -10.74
N GLU A 10 65.14 -38.10 -9.82
CA GLU A 10 64.95 -37.66 -8.43
C GLU A 10 64.83 -36.11 -8.33
N ASN A 11 65.64 -35.38 -9.09
CA ASN A 11 65.52 -33.90 -9.13
C ASN A 11 64.21 -33.44 -9.77
N TYR A 12 63.71 -34.15 -10.81
CA TYR A 12 62.43 -33.81 -11.44
C TYR A 12 61.23 -34.08 -10.52
N ASN A 13 61.27 -35.20 -9.78
CA ASN A 13 60.25 -35.53 -8.80
C ASN A 13 60.26 -34.57 -7.59
N ASN A 14 61.46 -34.13 -7.14
CA ASN A 14 61.59 -33.14 -6.07
C ASN A 14 61.09 -31.74 -6.50
N GLU A 15 61.33 -31.32 -7.73
CA GLU A 15 60.78 -30.07 -8.28
C GLU A 15 59.29 -30.15 -8.50
N LEU A 16 58.75 -31.28 -8.97
CA LEU A 16 57.32 -31.53 -9.15
C LEU A 16 56.60 -31.54 -7.80
N MET A 17 57.16 -32.20 -6.79
CA MET A 17 56.62 -32.19 -5.43
C MET A 17 56.61 -30.81 -4.80
N LYS A 18 57.68 -29.99 -4.99
CA LYS A 18 57.74 -28.61 -4.52
C LYS A 18 56.74 -27.70 -5.23
N ARG A 19 56.51 -27.90 -6.52
CA ARG A 19 55.49 -27.18 -7.28
C ARG A 19 54.07 -27.54 -6.88
N THR A 20 53.84 -28.83 -6.61
CA THR A 20 52.55 -29.34 -6.15
C THR A 20 52.25 -28.86 -4.72
N ALA A 21 53.23 -28.96 -3.80
CA ALA A 21 53.09 -28.43 -2.44
C ALA A 21 52.85 -26.90 -2.42
N LYS A 22 53.52 -26.16 -3.30
CA LYS A 22 53.33 -24.69 -3.44
C LYS A 22 51.93 -24.35 -4.00
N ARG A 23 51.41 -25.17 -4.95
CA ARG A 23 50.01 -25.01 -5.45
C ARG A 23 48.98 -25.39 -4.39
N ILE A 24 49.19 -26.44 -3.60
CA ILE A 24 48.32 -26.83 -2.50
C ILE A 24 48.32 -25.74 -1.41
N PHE A 25 49.52 -25.15 -1.10
CA PHE A 25 49.62 -24.09 -0.11
C PHE A 25 48.95 -22.77 -0.60
N VAL A 26 49.04 -22.44 -1.89
CA VAL A 26 48.33 -21.32 -2.48
C VAL A 26 46.81 -21.57 -2.52
N CYS A 27 46.37 -22.78 -2.82
CA CYS A 27 44.94 -23.16 -2.75
C CYS A 27 44.40 -23.14 -1.31
N LEU A 28 45.19 -23.64 -0.33
CA LEU A 28 44.81 -23.58 1.10
C LEU A 28 44.84 -22.16 1.65
N ALA A 29 45.76 -21.30 1.21
CA ALA A 29 45.80 -19.89 1.55
C ALA A 29 44.64 -19.11 0.87
N ALA A 30 44.26 -19.48 -0.35
CA ALA A 30 43.08 -18.92 -1.03
C ALA A 30 41.77 -19.40 -0.36
N LEU A 31 41.67 -20.68 0.05
CA LEU A 31 40.53 -21.16 0.84
C LEU A 31 40.49 -20.51 2.24
N ALA A 32 41.64 -20.24 2.88
CA ALA A 32 41.69 -19.54 4.17
C ALA A 32 41.37 -18.05 4.05
N MET A 33 41.57 -17.43 2.87
CA MET A 33 41.13 -16.05 2.59
C MET A 33 39.64 -15.96 2.19
N VAL A 34 39.06 -17.01 1.65
CA VAL A 34 37.60 -17.15 1.41
C VAL A 34 36.86 -17.49 2.71
N GLY A 35 37.53 -17.98 3.74
CA GLY A 35 36.98 -18.37 5.03
C GLY A 35 36.80 -17.24 6.07
N LYS A 36 37.00 -15.96 5.72
CA LYS A 36 36.35 -14.86 6.43
C LYS A 36 34.94 -14.72 5.84
N ALA A 37 34.05 -15.64 6.22
CA ALA A 37 32.63 -15.30 6.26
C ALA A 37 32.54 -14.05 7.14
N TYR A 38 32.37 -12.90 6.49
CA TYR A 38 31.81 -11.76 7.19
C TYR A 38 30.43 -12.25 7.65
N SER A 39 30.32 -12.65 8.89
CA SER A 39 29.05 -12.71 9.57
C SER A 39 28.52 -11.27 9.46
N ILE A 40 27.69 -11.01 8.45
CA ILE A 40 26.92 -9.79 8.38
C ILE A 40 26.06 -9.88 9.65
N ALA A 41 26.36 -9.06 10.64
CA ALA A 41 25.58 -9.03 11.86
C ALA A 41 24.14 -8.72 11.45
N ILE A 42 23.20 -9.57 11.86
CA ILE A 42 21.77 -9.34 11.59
C ILE A 42 21.39 -8.06 12.33
N PRO A 43 20.81 -7.06 11.65
CA PRO A 43 20.44 -5.81 12.28
C PRO A 43 19.50 -6.04 13.47
N GLU A 44 19.80 -5.42 14.60
CA GLU A 44 18.93 -5.49 15.79
C GLU A 44 17.67 -4.66 15.55
N VAL A 45 16.50 -5.24 15.69
CA VAL A 45 15.19 -4.55 15.57
C VAL A 45 14.51 -4.52 16.92
N LYS A 46 14.25 -3.32 17.43
CA LYS A 46 13.53 -3.04 18.67
C LYS A 46 12.47 -1.98 18.45
N TRP A 47 11.60 -1.81 19.41
CA TRP A 47 10.65 -0.70 19.49
C TRP A 47 10.52 -0.20 20.93
N ASP A 48 10.11 1.05 21.06
CA ASP A 48 9.66 1.65 22.33
C ASP A 48 8.35 2.40 22.09
N SER A 49 7.88 3.16 23.08
CA SER A 49 6.64 3.95 22.96
C SER A 49 6.66 5.00 21.85
N LYS A 50 7.84 5.33 21.29
CA LYS A 50 7.97 6.37 20.26
C LYS A 50 8.12 5.79 18.86
N SER A 51 8.99 4.81 18.64
CA SER A 51 9.32 4.37 17.28
C SER A 51 9.93 2.98 17.20
N LEU A 52 10.08 2.52 15.95
CA LEU A 52 10.97 1.42 15.60
C LEU A 52 12.42 1.89 15.70
N ILE A 53 13.30 0.99 16.17
CA ILE A 53 14.74 1.21 16.35
C ILE A 53 15.46 0.08 15.62
N ILE A 54 16.28 0.41 14.61
CA ILE A 54 17.09 -0.53 13.85
C ILE A 54 18.56 -0.17 14.07
N ASP A 55 19.37 -1.11 14.59
CA ASP A 55 20.78 -0.89 14.93
C ASP A 55 21.00 0.37 15.78
N GLY A 56 20.14 0.57 16.76
CA GLY A 56 20.21 1.70 17.69
C GLY A 56 19.73 3.04 17.12
N LYS A 57 19.30 3.10 15.85
CA LYS A 57 18.76 4.31 15.21
C LYS A 57 17.24 4.27 15.14
N ARG A 58 16.60 5.37 15.50
CA ARG A 58 15.17 5.54 15.29
C ARG A 58 14.85 5.71 13.80
N VAL A 59 13.78 5.06 13.36
CA VAL A 59 13.31 5.14 11.97
C VAL A 59 11.82 5.44 11.93
N VAL A 60 11.38 6.08 10.84
CA VAL A 60 9.97 6.31 10.50
C VAL A 60 9.69 5.64 9.15
N PRO A 61 9.46 4.31 9.13
CA PRO A 61 9.34 3.56 7.90
C PRO A 61 8.01 3.82 7.18
N VAL A 62 8.01 3.45 5.91
CA VAL A 62 6.82 3.40 5.04
C VAL A 62 6.55 1.94 4.70
N MET A 63 5.40 1.43 5.14
CA MET A 63 4.96 0.08 4.83
C MET A 63 3.92 0.11 3.72
N GLY A 64 4.16 -0.59 2.63
CA GLY A 64 3.25 -0.70 1.49
C GLY A 64 2.64 -2.09 1.40
N GLU A 65 1.31 -2.18 1.40
CA GLU A 65 0.63 -3.45 1.21
C GLU A 65 0.47 -3.77 -0.27
N VAL A 66 0.82 -5.01 -0.61
CA VAL A 66 0.64 -5.64 -1.91
C VAL A 66 0.27 -7.10 -1.72
N HIS A 67 -0.75 -7.59 -2.38
CA HIS A 67 -1.12 -9.01 -2.30
C HIS A 67 -0.39 -9.80 -3.38
N TYR A 68 0.68 -10.51 -3.00
CA TYR A 68 1.54 -11.22 -3.95
C TYR A 68 0.75 -12.16 -4.87
N SER A 69 -0.29 -12.83 -4.34
CA SER A 69 -1.13 -13.77 -5.09
C SER A 69 -2.07 -13.09 -6.09
N ARG A 70 -2.16 -11.74 -6.09
CA ARG A 70 -2.92 -10.93 -7.05
C ARG A 70 -2.06 -10.34 -8.17
N ILE A 71 -0.76 -10.64 -8.20
CA ILE A 71 0.17 -10.14 -9.22
C ILE A 71 0.82 -11.33 -9.93
N PRO A 72 0.92 -11.34 -11.28
CA PRO A 72 1.67 -12.35 -12.01
C PRO A 72 3.12 -12.45 -11.55
N THR A 73 3.66 -13.67 -11.47
CA THR A 73 4.99 -13.93 -10.92
C THR A 73 6.13 -13.25 -11.66
N ASP A 74 6.01 -13.10 -12.95
CA ASP A 74 6.97 -12.43 -13.84
C ASP A 74 6.96 -10.90 -13.67
N GLU A 75 5.94 -10.34 -13.03
CA GLU A 75 5.83 -8.91 -12.71
C GLU A 75 6.36 -8.57 -11.30
N TRP A 76 6.46 -9.53 -10.36
CA TRP A 76 6.80 -9.26 -8.95
C TRP A 76 8.06 -8.40 -8.76
N LYS A 77 9.14 -8.73 -9.46
CA LYS A 77 10.40 -8.00 -9.31
C LYS A 77 10.28 -6.53 -9.70
N ASP A 78 9.55 -6.25 -10.75
CA ASP A 78 9.33 -4.90 -11.29
C ASP A 78 8.41 -4.10 -10.35
N GLU A 79 7.33 -4.74 -9.86
CA GLU A 79 6.37 -4.07 -9.00
C GLU A 79 6.95 -3.78 -7.62
N VAL A 80 7.71 -4.71 -7.02
CA VAL A 80 8.45 -4.46 -5.76
C VAL A 80 9.48 -3.33 -5.93
N ARG A 81 10.18 -3.28 -7.09
CA ARG A 81 11.10 -2.18 -7.41
C ARG A 81 10.37 -0.82 -7.46
N LYS A 82 9.23 -0.74 -8.12
CA LYS A 82 8.41 0.50 -8.18
C LYS A 82 7.93 0.92 -6.79
N MET A 83 7.54 -0.02 -5.94
CA MET A 83 7.20 0.28 -4.55
C MET A 83 8.38 0.91 -3.81
N LYS A 84 9.60 0.35 -3.95
CA LYS A 84 10.84 0.90 -3.39
C LYS A 84 11.13 2.31 -3.95
N GLU A 85 11.00 2.52 -5.25
CA GLU A 85 11.17 3.83 -5.91
C GLU A 85 10.13 4.86 -5.43
N GLY A 86 8.92 4.42 -5.09
CA GLY A 86 7.89 5.22 -4.43
C GLY A 86 8.17 5.55 -2.97
N GLY A 87 9.28 5.03 -2.42
CA GLY A 87 9.73 5.30 -1.05
C GLY A 87 9.24 4.29 -0.01
N VAL A 88 8.63 3.18 -0.43
CA VAL A 88 8.29 2.07 0.47
C VAL A 88 9.58 1.45 1.02
N THR A 89 9.62 1.20 2.32
CA THR A 89 10.77 0.63 3.04
C THR A 89 10.45 -0.73 3.67
N ILE A 90 9.18 -1.12 3.73
CA ILE A 90 8.70 -2.42 4.22
C ILE A 90 7.56 -2.87 3.31
N ILE A 91 7.58 -4.11 2.84
CA ILE A 91 6.48 -4.74 2.12
C ILE A 91 5.57 -5.45 3.11
N ALA A 92 4.25 -5.21 3.02
CA ALA A 92 3.26 -6.04 3.71
C ALA A 92 2.49 -6.88 2.69
N THR A 93 2.16 -8.13 3.04
CA THR A 93 1.37 -9.00 2.18
C THR A 93 0.59 -10.04 2.98
N TYR A 94 -0.61 -10.39 2.49
CA TYR A 94 -1.42 -11.47 3.03
C TYR A 94 -1.09 -12.84 2.44
N VAL A 95 -1.28 -13.87 3.26
CA VAL A 95 -1.50 -15.24 2.80
C VAL A 95 -3.00 -15.53 2.93
N PHE A 96 -3.74 -15.48 1.84
CA PHE A 96 -5.15 -15.84 1.84
C PHE A 96 -5.29 -17.36 1.85
N TRP A 97 -5.92 -17.91 2.90
CA TRP A 97 -6.06 -19.35 3.07
C TRP A 97 -6.78 -20.00 1.88
N ASN A 98 -7.89 -19.39 1.41
CA ASN A 98 -8.63 -19.89 0.25
C ASN A 98 -7.88 -19.77 -1.09
N HIS A 99 -6.84 -18.94 -1.18
CA HIS A 99 -5.99 -18.92 -2.38
C HIS A 99 -5.04 -20.13 -2.44
N ILE A 100 -4.64 -20.68 -1.27
CA ILE A 100 -3.63 -21.74 -1.19
C ILE A 100 -4.22 -23.10 -0.84
N GLU A 101 -5.39 -23.18 -0.21
CA GLU A 101 -6.09 -24.43 0.13
C GLU A 101 -7.59 -24.29 -0.17
N GLU A 102 -7.94 -24.17 -1.45
CA GLU A 102 -9.35 -24.06 -1.88
C GLU A 102 -10.12 -25.36 -1.63
N GLN A 103 -9.43 -26.51 -1.70
CA GLN A 103 -9.92 -27.82 -1.31
C GLN A 103 -9.14 -28.35 -0.10
N GLU A 104 -9.85 -28.93 0.87
CA GLU A 104 -9.27 -29.43 2.10
C GLU A 104 -8.10 -30.40 1.86
N GLY A 105 -6.94 -30.10 2.44
CA GLY A 105 -5.72 -30.90 2.34
C GLY A 105 -4.92 -30.71 1.05
N ILE A 106 -5.40 -29.92 0.10
CA ILE A 106 -4.71 -29.66 -1.18
C ILE A 106 -4.12 -28.26 -1.16
N PHE A 107 -2.85 -28.15 -0.80
CA PHE A 107 -2.13 -26.88 -0.78
C PHE A 107 -1.43 -26.61 -2.11
N ASN A 108 -1.58 -25.39 -2.62
CA ASN A 108 -0.93 -24.92 -3.83
C ASN A 108 0.04 -23.78 -3.52
N TRP A 109 1.33 -24.02 -3.65
CA TRP A 109 2.42 -23.06 -3.47
C TRP A 109 3.16 -22.79 -4.79
N SER A 110 2.46 -22.81 -5.92
CA SER A 110 3.06 -22.59 -7.25
C SER A 110 2.49 -21.38 -7.96
N GLY A 111 3.22 -20.87 -8.94
CA GLY A 111 2.81 -19.69 -9.71
C GLY A 111 2.58 -18.49 -8.80
N GLN A 112 1.47 -17.77 -8.97
CA GLN A 112 1.13 -16.60 -8.16
C GLN A 112 0.96 -16.91 -6.65
N ARG A 113 0.96 -18.19 -6.25
CA ARG A 113 0.85 -18.64 -4.86
C ARG A 113 2.20 -19.00 -4.22
N ASP A 114 3.32 -18.85 -4.94
CA ASP A 114 4.67 -19.12 -4.44
C ASP A 114 5.14 -18.02 -3.49
N LEU A 115 4.74 -18.16 -2.22
CA LEU A 115 5.07 -17.23 -1.15
C LEU A 115 6.58 -17.11 -0.96
N ARG A 116 7.29 -18.25 -0.98
CA ARG A 116 8.74 -18.27 -0.76
C ARG A 116 9.45 -17.42 -1.79
N ARG A 117 9.15 -17.63 -3.08
CA ARG A 117 9.78 -16.87 -4.17
C ARG A 117 9.49 -15.37 -4.09
N PHE A 118 8.26 -14.99 -3.70
CA PHE A 118 7.93 -13.58 -3.50
C PHE A 118 8.77 -12.94 -2.39
N ILE A 119 8.92 -13.60 -1.24
CA ILE A 119 9.73 -13.10 -0.12
C ILE A 119 11.21 -13.01 -0.53
N GLU A 120 11.74 -13.98 -1.28
CA GLU A 120 13.10 -13.95 -1.82
C GLU A 120 13.31 -12.74 -2.78
N ILE A 121 12.34 -12.42 -3.62
CA ILE A 121 12.38 -11.22 -4.49
C ILE A 121 12.42 -9.94 -3.66
N CYS A 122 11.64 -9.84 -2.58
CA CYS A 122 11.72 -8.70 -1.67
C CYS A 122 13.13 -8.60 -1.05
N HIS A 123 13.71 -9.71 -0.65
CA HIS A 123 15.08 -9.76 -0.11
C HIS A 123 16.13 -9.33 -1.15
N GLU A 124 16.02 -9.79 -2.39
CA GLU A 124 16.88 -9.34 -3.51
C GLU A 124 16.79 -7.83 -3.75
N GLN A 125 15.65 -7.22 -3.42
CA GLN A 125 15.42 -5.77 -3.49
C GLN A 125 15.77 -5.04 -2.19
N GLU A 126 16.32 -5.74 -1.18
CA GLU A 126 16.67 -5.19 0.14
C GLU A 126 15.45 -4.58 0.86
N LEU A 127 14.29 -5.20 0.74
CA LEU A 127 13.07 -4.79 1.42
C LEU A 127 12.66 -5.83 2.46
N PRO A 128 12.56 -5.44 3.74
CA PRO A 128 11.92 -6.25 4.76
C PRO A 128 10.46 -6.56 4.42
N VAL A 129 9.96 -7.69 4.94
CA VAL A 129 8.60 -8.15 4.72
C VAL A 129 7.87 -8.31 6.05
N VAL A 130 6.65 -7.86 6.09
CA VAL A 130 5.65 -8.14 7.13
C VAL A 130 4.62 -9.09 6.54
N LEU A 131 4.46 -10.27 7.13
CA LEU A 131 3.57 -11.31 6.63
C LEU A 131 2.28 -11.36 7.44
N ARG A 132 1.14 -11.22 6.79
CA ARG A 132 -0.19 -11.31 7.40
C ARG A 132 -0.74 -12.72 7.16
N ILE A 133 -0.72 -13.58 8.21
CA ILE A 133 -0.94 -15.03 8.06
C ILE A 133 -2.37 -15.49 8.36
N GLY A 134 -3.28 -14.56 8.58
CA GLY A 134 -4.67 -14.86 8.90
C GLY A 134 -4.84 -15.56 10.26
N PRO A 135 -5.81 -16.48 10.40
CA PRO A 135 -6.58 -17.20 9.36
C PRO A 135 -7.65 -16.39 8.62
N PHE A 136 -8.19 -15.34 9.24
CA PHE A 136 -9.09 -14.39 8.60
C PHE A 136 -8.27 -13.16 8.19
N CYS A 137 -8.46 -12.72 6.95
CA CYS A 137 -7.72 -11.60 6.37
C CYS A 137 -8.61 -10.40 6.00
N HIS A 138 -9.93 -10.58 5.84
CA HIS A 138 -10.79 -9.71 5.06
C HIS A 138 -10.26 -9.60 3.62
N GLY A 139 -9.43 -8.61 3.31
CA GLY A 139 -8.69 -8.52 2.05
C GLY A 139 -9.55 -8.49 0.79
N GLU A 140 -10.85 -8.19 0.94
CA GLU A 140 -11.89 -8.21 -0.09
C GLU A 140 -11.88 -9.53 -0.90
N VAL A 141 -11.61 -10.64 -0.18
CA VAL A 141 -11.67 -12.00 -0.71
C VAL A 141 -12.87 -12.76 -0.15
N ARG A 142 -13.30 -13.78 -0.88
CA ARG A 142 -14.37 -14.69 -0.49
C ARG A 142 -14.19 -15.19 0.94
N ASN A 143 -15.23 -15.05 1.79
CA ASN A 143 -15.25 -15.41 3.20
C ASN A 143 -14.09 -14.82 4.03
N GLY A 144 -13.53 -13.65 3.63
CA GLY A 144 -12.38 -13.06 4.30
C GLY A 144 -11.11 -13.92 4.25
N GLY A 145 -11.00 -14.79 3.24
CA GLY A 145 -9.87 -15.69 3.03
C GLY A 145 -10.06 -17.09 3.61
N ILE A 146 -11.09 -17.34 4.42
CA ILE A 146 -11.37 -18.69 4.96
C ILE A 146 -12.02 -19.56 3.87
N PRO A 147 -11.48 -20.77 3.57
CA PRO A 147 -12.06 -21.65 2.56
C PRO A 147 -13.49 -22.12 2.89
N ASP A 148 -14.32 -22.32 1.88
CA ASP A 148 -15.72 -22.74 2.02
C ASP A 148 -15.87 -24.05 2.84
N TRP A 149 -14.95 -25.02 2.65
CA TRP A 149 -14.99 -26.29 3.34
C TRP A 149 -14.85 -26.15 4.88
N VAL A 150 -14.21 -25.09 5.39
CA VAL A 150 -14.08 -24.84 6.85
C VAL A 150 -15.47 -24.65 7.48
N PHE A 151 -16.37 -23.94 6.82
CA PHE A 151 -17.72 -23.69 7.31
C PHE A 151 -18.61 -24.95 7.35
N THR A 152 -18.19 -26.04 6.67
CA THR A 152 -18.91 -27.32 6.70
C THR A 152 -18.51 -28.19 7.90
N LYS A 153 -17.52 -27.78 8.70
CA LYS A 153 -17.02 -28.56 9.85
C LYS A 153 -17.83 -28.42 11.14
N GLY A 154 -18.81 -27.52 11.15
CA GLY A 154 -19.64 -27.27 12.34
C GLY A 154 -18.90 -26.63 13.52
N CYS A 155 -17.76 -25.99 13.27
CA CYS A 155 -16.98 -25.26 14.27
C CYS A 155 -17.28 -23.77 14.22
N LYS A 156 -16.98 -23.06 15.31
CA LYS A 156 -17.01 -21.61 15.35
C LYS A 156 -15.68 -21.06 14.84
N THR A 157 -15.70 -20.40 13.69
CA THR A 157 -14.53 -19.71 13.15
C THR A 157 -14.13 -18.51 14.01
N ARG A 158 -12.87 -18.05 13.90
CA ARG A 158 -12.33 -16.90 14.63
C ARG A 158 -12.59 -17.00 16.15
N SER A 159 -12.31 -18.16 16.73
CA SER A 159 -12.52 -18.45 18.15
C SER A 159 -11.55 -19.52 18.64
N GLU A 160 -11.56 -19.81 19.95
CA GLU A 160 -10.79 -20.90 20.55
C GLU A 160 -11.43 -22.30 20.34
N ASP A 161 -12.32 -22.45 19.38
CA ASP A 161 -12.89 -23.76 19.02
C ASP A 161 -11.76 -24.72 18.61
N PRO A 162 -11.61 -25.87 19.28
CA PRO A 162 -10.50 -26.77 19.03
C PRO A 162 -10.45 -27.31 17.59
N VAL A 163 -11.61 -27.50 16.96
CA VAL A 163 -11.69 -27.97 15.57
C VAL A 163 -11.13 -26.91 14.63
N PHE A 164 -11.51 -25.65 14.87
CA PHE A 164 -11.00 -24.52 14.10
C PHE A 164 -9.51 -24.32 14.31
N LEU A 165 -9.03 -24.33 15.57
CA LEU A 165 -7.60 -24.14 15.89
C LEU A 165 -6.73 -25.26 15.31
N ASN A 166 -7.19 -26.51 15.25
CA ASN A 166 -6.45 -27.60 14.59
C ASN A 166 -6.26 -27.38 13.09
N MET A 167 -7.29 -26.80 12.42
CA MET A 167 -7.18 -26.45 11.01
C MET A 167 -6.20 -25.28 10.80
N VAL A 168 -6.24 -24.28 11.69
CA VAL A 168 -5.31 -23.13 11.69
C VAL A 168 -3.87 -23.59 11.94
N GLU A 169 -3.65 -24.54 12.87
CA GLU A 169 -2.32 -25.10 13.10
C GLU A 169 -1.78 -25.76 11.82
N ARG A 170 -2.60 -26.51 11.08
CA ARG A 170 -2.22 -27.10 9.79
C ARG A 170 -1.85 -26.00 8.78
N LEU A 171 -2.65 -24.94 8.66
CA LEU A 171 -2.35 -23.79 7.82
C LEU A 171 -1.00 -23.17 8.20
N TYR A 172 -0.77 -22.87 9.47
CA TYR A 172 0.46 -22.21 9.92
C TYR A 172 1.69 -23.10 9.71
N ARG A 173 1.59 -24.43 9.86
CA ARG A 173 2.66 -25.36 9.49
C ARG A 173 3.01 -25.29 8.01
N GLN A 174 2.01 -25.19 7.13
CA GLN A 174 2.21 -25.04 5.69
C GLN A 174 2.87 -23.70 5.34
N ILE A 175 2.42 -22.60 5.94
CA ILE A 175 3.07 -21.29 5.75
C ILE A 175 4.53 -21.37 6.26
N PHE A 176 4.77 -21.96 7.42
CA PHE A 176 6.11 -22.05 7.99
C PHE A 176 7.08 -22.80 7.07
N THR A 177 6.64 -23.87 6.37
CA THR A 177 7.50 -24.55 5.39
C THR A 177 7.98 -23.64 4.27
N GLN A 178 7.18 -22.61 3.90
CA GLN A 178 7.57 -21.64 2.87
C GLN A 178 8.56 -20.58 3.40
N ILE A 179 8.49 -20.24 4.68
CA ILE A 179 9.30 -19.14 5.26
C ILE A 179 10.51 -19.64 6.05
N GLN A 180 10.73 -20.94 6.14
CA GLN A 180 11.86 -21.52 6.88
C GLN A 180 13.19 -20.99 6.35
N GLY A 181 14.02 -20.41 7.26
CA GLY A 181 15.28 -19.76 6.92
C GLY A 181 15.15 -18.36 6.34
N LEU A 182 13.93 -17.79 6.26
CA LEU A 182 13.67 -16.43 5.76
C LEU A 182 13.27 -15.47 6.87
N GLN A 183 13.22 -15.89 8.13
CA GLN A 183 12.95 -14.99 9.25
C GLN A 183 14.14 -14.06 9.50
N TRP A 184 13.87 -12.89 10.08
CA TRP A 184 14.88 -11.87 10.34
C TRP A 184 16.07 -12.40 11.16
N LYS A 185 15.79 -13.19 12.18
CA LYS A 185 16.83 -13.84 13.00
C LYS A 185 17.76 -14.78 12.21
N ASP A 186 17.29 -15.30 11.08
CA ASP A 186 18.04 -16.19 10.19
C ASP A 186 18.77 -15.40 9.08
N GLY A 187 18.70 -14.06 9.11
CA GLY A 187 19.24 -13.18 8.06
C GLY A 187 18.30 -12.99 6.86
N GLY A 188 17.07 -13.48 6.94
CA GLY A 188 16.04 -13.28 5.93
C GLY A 188 15.29 -11.94 6.08
N PRO A 189 14.41 -11.59 5.13
CA PRO A 189 13.72 -10.31 5.13
C PRO A 189 12.46 -10.28 5.99
N LEU A 190 11.97 -11.43 6.49
CA LEU A 190 10.72 -11.49 7.24
C LEU A 190 10.91 -10.96 8.65
N MET A 191 10.38 -9.74 8.93
CA MET A 191 10.65 -9.01 10.16
C MET A 191 9.48 -9.03 11.16
N ALA A 192 8.25 -9.30 10.74
CA ALA A 192 7.08 -9.37 11.62
C ALA A 192 5.93 -10.17 10.97
N CYS A 193 4.97 -10.63 11.80
CA CYS A 193 3.73 -11.24 11.33
C CYS A 193 2.50 -10.62 11.99
N GLN A 194 1.36 -10.67 11.28
CA GLN A 194 0.05 -10.35 11.82
C GLN A 194 -0.78 -11.62 12.01
N PHE A 195 -1.53 -11.66 13.12
CA PHE A 195 -2.59 -12.63 13.35
C PHE A 195 -3.96 -12.02 13.13
N ASP A 196 -4.82 -12.76 12.42
CA ASP A 196 -6.20 -12.37 12.14
C ASP A 196 -6.31 -10.96 11.56
N ASN A 197 -7.49 -10.42 11.37
CA ASN A 197 -7.69 -9.04 10.94
C ASN A 197 -8.95 -8.46 11.59
N GLU A 198 -8.89 -7.21 12.04
CA GLU A 198 -10.04 -6.47 12.58
C GLU A 198 -10.86 -7.31 13.61
N TYR A 199 -10.12 -7.99 14.48
CA TYR A 199 -10.75 -8.88 15.47
C TYR A 199 -11.14 -8.12 16.73
N GLY A 200 -12.41 -8.10 17.05
CA GLY A 200 -12.98 -7.43 18.23
C GLY A 200 -13.37 -8.38 19.37
N GLY A 201 -13.05 -9.67 19.26
CA GLY A 201 -13.34 -10.67 20.28
C GLY A 201 -12.31 -10.73 21.40
N SER A 202 -12.20 -11.87 22.08
CA SER A 202 -11.26 -12.07 23.19
C SER A 202 -9.81 -12.17 22.74
N GLY A 203 -8.91 -11.46 23.42
CA GLY A 203 -7.46 -11.61 23.25
C GLY A 203 -6.95 -13.03 23.50
N ASP A 204 -7.70 -13.88 24.21
CA ASP A 204 -7.34 -15.29 24.44
C ASP A 204 -7.22 -16.08 23.12
N TYR A 205 -8.11 -15.80 22.15
CA TYR A 205 -8.02 -16.37 20.82
C TYR A 205 -6.73 -15.94 20.09
N LEU A 206 -6.39 -14.64 20.13
CA LEU A 206 -5.16 -14.14 19.53
C LEU A 206 -3.92 -14.75 20.20
N MET A 207 -3.95 -14.92 21.52
CA MET A 207 -2.90 -15.62 22.27
C MET A 207 -2.83 -17.12 21.94
N ALA A 208 -3.96 -17.74 21.60
CA ALA A 208 -3.98 -19.13 21.10
C ALA A 208 -3.27 -19.23 19.73
N LEU A 209 -3.56 -18.29 18.79
CA LEU A 209 -2.86 -18.21 17.52
C LEU A 209 -1.35 -18.03 17.70
N LYS A 210 -0.94 -17.14 18.62
CA LYS A 210 0.47 -16.89 18.95
C LYS A 210 1.13 -18.17 19.48
N ARG A 211 0.50 -18.87 20.44
CA ARG A 211 1.03 -20.15 20.96
C ARG A 211 1.24 -21.20 19.87
N ILE A 212 0.28 -21.33 18.95
CA ILE A 212 0.41 -22.23 17.80
C ILE A 212 1.58 -21.83 16.92
N ALA A 213 1.66 -20.57 16.51
CA ALA A 213 2.72 -20.08 15.61
C ALA A 213 4.10 -20.26 16.23
N THR A 214 4.29 -19.82 17.50
CA THR A 214 5.58 -19.97 18.19
C THR A 214 5.95 -21.41 18.42
N GLY A 215 4.98 -22.29 18.73
CA GLY A 215 5.18 -23.74 18.85
C GLY A 215 5.61 -24.41 17.55
N ILE A 216 5.28 -23.85 16.39
CA ILE A 216 5.71 -24.31 15.06
C ILE A 216 7.12 -23.82 14.75
N GLY A 217 7.52 -22.62 15.23
CA GLY A 217 8.84 -22.06 14.98
C GLY A 217 8.86 -20.63 14.45
N PHE A 218 7.71 -19.95 14.41
CA PHE A 218 7.69 -18.50 14.16
C PHE A 218 8.34 -17.78 15.35
N ASP A 219 9.40 -17.04 15.08
CA ASP A 219 10.19 -16.34 16.08
C ASP A 219 10.52 -14.93 15.58
N LEU A 220 9.53 -14.07 15.69
CA LEU A 220 9.53 -12.70 15.21
C LEU A 220 8.43 -11.89 15.94
N PRO A 221 8.47 -10.55 15.90
CA PRO A 221 7.41 -9.71 16.42
C PRO A 221 6.05 -9.99 15.78
N PHE A 222 5.00 -9.92 16.62
CA PHE A 222 3.62 -10.05 16.16
C PHE A 222 2.85 -8.76 16.37
N TYR A 223 1.91 -8.48 15.45
CA TYR A 223 0.96 -7.42 15.61
C TYR A 223 -0.48 -7.89 15.29
N THR A 224 -1.42 -7.14 15.75
CA THR A 224 -2.86 -7.31 15.50
C THR A 224 -3.54 -5.96 15.63
N ARG A 225 -4.87 -5.93 15.51
CA ARG A 225 -5.63 -4.68 15.63
C ARG A 225 -5.28 -3.68 14.53
N THR A 226 -5.93 -3.84 13.42
CA THR A 226 -5.76 -3.00 12.23
C THR A 226 -6.76 -1.83 12.27
N GLY A 227 -6.44 -0.80 13.08
CA GLY A 227 -7.23 0.41 13.15
C GLY A 227 -8.24 0.49 14.30
N TRP A 228 -8.87 -0.57 14.64
CA TRP A 228 -9.83 -0.84 15.69
C TRP A 228 -10.04 -2.36 15.73
N PRO A 229 -10.95 -2.91 16.49
CA PRO A 229 -11.70 -2.43 17.63
C PRO A 229 -10.96 -2.69 18.95
N GLU A 230 -11.49 -2.16 20.04
CA GLU A 230 -11.12 -2.66 21.35
C GLU A 230 -11.47 -4.15 21.43
N LEU A 231 -10.50 -4.95 21.86
CA LEU A 231 -10.75 -6.35 22.16
C LEU A 231 -11.69 -6.45 23.39
N SER A 232 -12.64 -7.39 23.35
CA SER A 232 -13.52 -7.66 24.50
C SER A 232 -12.74 -8.09 25.75
N LYS A 233 -11.57 -8.71 25.55
CA LYS A 233 -10.54 -8.97 26.55
C LYS A 233 -9.18 -8.61 25.94
N PRO A 234 -8.38 -7.74 26.58
CA PRO A 234 -7.12 -7.29 26.01
C PRO A 234 -6.08 -8.40 25.93
N VAL A 235 -5.15 -8.27 25.00
CA VAL A 235 -3.90 -9.03 24.96
C VAL A 235 -2.94 -8.42 25.99
N PRO A 236 -2.17 -9.23 26.73
CA PRO A 236 -1.17 -8.71 27.67
C PRO A 236 -0.15 -7.77 26.98
N PHE A 237 0.31 -6.76 27.71
CA PHE A 237 1.25 -5.78 27.20
C PHE A 237 2.53 -6.45 26.65
N GLY A 238 2.98 -5.99 25.49
CA GLY A 238 4.20 -6.49 24.83
C GLY A 238 4.02 -7.77 24.00
N GLU A 239 2.91 -8.48 24.15
CA GLU A 239 2.66 -9.73 23.42
C GLU A 239 2.39 -9.50 21.92
N MET A 240 1.71 -8.41 21.59
CA MET A 240 1.40 -7.98 20.21
C MET A 240 1.32 -6.45 20.14
N LEU A 241 1.80 -5.88 19.05
CA LEU A 241 1.69 -4.45 18.78
C LEU A 241 0.29 -4.10 18.24
N PRO A 242 -0.38 -3.05 18.74
CA PRO A 242 -1.56 -2.50 18.08
C PRO A 242 -1.12 -1.61 16.92
N LEU A 243 -1.69 -1.81 15.74
CA LEU A 243 -1.54 -0.93 14.59
C LEU A 243 -2.90 -0.30 14.24
N TYR A 244 -2.88 0.81 13.51
CA TYR A 244 -4.06 1.62 13.27
C TYR A 244 -4.27 1.87 11.77
N GLY A 245 -5.45 2.39 11.41
CA GLY A 245 -5.81 2.74 10.04
C GLY A 245 -6.72 3.95 9.99
N ASP A 246 -6.91 4.48 8.79
CA ASP A 246 -7.94 5.46 8.46
C ASP A 246 -8.17 5.49 6.95
N TYR A 247 -9.38 5.85 6.52
CA TYR A 247 -9.76 5.89 5.11
C TYR A 247 -10.48 7.20 4.78
N ALA A 248 -10.43 7.61 3.51
CA ALA A 248 -11.13 8.80 3.02
C ALA A 248 -12.62 8.55 2.74
N ASP A 249 -12.98 7.32 2.49
CA ASP A 249 -14.33 6.81 2.23
C ASP A 249 -14.32 5.30 2.48
N GLY A 250 -15.49 4.65 2.57
CA GLY A 250 -15.61 3.21 2.76
C GLY A 250 -16.65 2.60 1.84
N PHE A 251 -16.24 1.61 1.03
CA PHE A 251 -17.15 0.83 0.19
C PHE A 251 -18.17 0.03 1.00
N TRP A 252 -17.86 -0.25 2.28
CA TRP A 252 -18.71 -0.98 3.23
C TRP A 252 -19.86 -0.15 3.77
N GLU A 253 -19.87 1.17 3.57
CA GLU A 253 -20.98 2.03 3.96
C GLU A 253 -22.26 1.66 3.22
N ARG A 254 -23.34 1.45 3.96
CA ARG A 254 -24.65 1.10 3.39
C ARG A 254 -25.39 2.29 2.81
N SER A 255 -25.04 3.50 3.25
CA SER A 255 -25.60 4.74 2.71
C SER A 255 -25.15 4.96 1.27
N ILE A 256 -26.07 5.46 0.44
CA ILE A 256 -25.80 5.91 -0.92
C ILE A 256 -25.54 7.44 -1.00
N GLU A 257 -25.37 8.10 0.13
CA GLU A 257 -24.99 9.51 0.19
C GLU A 257 -23.51 9.72 -0.16
N GLU A 258 -23.18 10.84 -0.79
CA GLU A 258 -21.84 11.15 -1.25
C GLU A 258 -20.81 11.24 -0.11
N THR A 259 -21.20 11.82 1.02
CA THR A 259 -20.33 11.99 2.18
C THR A 259 -20.85 11.23 3.39
N ALA A 260 -21.13 9.95 3.22
CA ALA A 260 -21.58 9.08 4.30
C ALA A 260 -20.51 8.97 5.41
N GLY A 261 -20.97 8.62 6.61
CA GLY A 261 -20.09 8.31 7.74
C GLY A 261 -19.27 9.48 8.27
N ASN A 262 -18.25 9.15 9.04
CA ASN A 262 -17.39 10.10 9.76
C ASN A 262 -15.96 10.21 9.17
N TYR A 263 -15.78 9.84 7.89
CA TYR A 263 -14.45 9.83 7.23
C TYR A 263 -13.78 11.22 7.19
N TYR A 264 -14.55 12.32 7.27
CA TYR A 264 -13.99 13.67 7.40
C TYR A 264 -13.03 13.83 8.58
N LYS A 265 -13.16 12.98 9.61
CA LYS A 265 -12.26 13.00 10.78
C LYS A 265 -10.83 12.56 10.46
N ALA A 266 -10.61 11.84 9.36
CA ALA A 266 -9.28 11.46 8.88
C ALA A 266 -8.43 12.65 8.44
N PHE A 267 -9.05 13.82 8.19
CA PHE A 267 -8.40 15.06 7.75
C PHE A 267 -8.09 16.01 8.90
N ASN A 268 -8.31 15.61 10.16
CA ASN A 268 -8.08 16.41 11.35
C ASN A 268 -6.89 15.89 12.14
N PHE A 269 -5.98 16.79 12.53
CA PHE A 269 -4.90 16.43 13.46
C PHE A 269 -5.47 16.23 14.86
N LYS A 270 -5.18 15.07 15.45
CA LYS A 270 -5.72 14.65 16.74
C LYS A 270 -4.83 13.62 17.45
N ALA A 271 -4.94 13.56 18.77
CA ALA A 271 -4.24 12.57 19.56
C ALA A 271 -4.83 11.15 19.44
N PHE A 272 -6.09 11.05 19.05
CA PHE A 272 -6.79 9.78 18.89
C PHE A 272 -6.26 9.01 17.68
N ARG A 273 -5.90 7.73 17.88
CA ARG A 273 -5.19 6.91 16.89
C ARG A 273 -6.10 6.10 15.99
N SER A 274 -7.22 5.57 16.54
CA SER A 274 -8.16 4.70 15.81
C SER A 274 -9.08 5.50 14.89
N SER A 275 -9.68 4.81 13.90
CA SER A 275 -10.74 5.36 13.05
C SER A 275 -12.11 5.04 13.63
N THR A 276 -12.88 6.08 13.99
CA THR A 276 -14.26 5.90 14.45
C THR A 276 -15.24 5.66 13.30
N ALA A 277 -14.90 6.08 12.08
CA ALA A 277 -15.76 5.86 10.92
C ALA A 277 -15.98 4.36 10.66
N ILE A 278 -14.90 3.60 10.66
CA ILE A 278 -14.92 2.16 10.42
C ILE A 278 -15.47 1.40 11.63
N ALA A 279 -15.07 1.79 12.84
CA ALA A 279 -15.56 1.16 14.07
C ALA A 279 -17.09 1.31 14.23
N THR A 280 -17.66 2.42 13.77
CA THR A 280 -19.10 2.67 13.85
C THR A 280 -19.90 1.67 13.02
N GLU A 281 -19.43 1.28 11.86
CA GLU A 281 -20.12 0.30 11.03
C GLU A 281 -20.14 -1.10 11.67
N GLN A 282 -19.00 -1.54 12.22
CA GLN A 282 -18.86 -2.89 12.75
C GLN A 282 -19.41 -3.05 14.18
N LEU A 283 -19.29 -2.03 15.01
CA LEU A 283 -19.53 -2.07 16.44
C LEU A 283 -20.68 -1.15 16.91
N GLY A 284 -21.33 -0.43 15.98
CA GLY A 284 -22.28 0.63 16.27
C GLY A 284 -21.57 1.95 16.60
N GLU A 285 -22.36 2.98 16.96
CA GLU A 285 -21.83 4.34 17.19
C GLU A 285 -20.70 4.35 18.23
N GLN A 286 -19.52 4.79 17.82
CA GLN A 286 -18.33 4.88 18.66
C GLN A 286 -17.96 6.33 18.92
N LYS A 287 -17.55 6.61 20.16
CA LYS A 287 -16.96 7.90 20.54
C LYS A 287 -15.45 7.81 20.47
N GLU A 288 -14.82 8.89 19.99
CA GLU A 288 -13.38 9.03 20.07
C GLU A 288 -12.94 9.09 21.52
N LYS A 289 -12.17 8.10 21.94
CA LYS A 289 -11.54 8.07 23.28
C LYS A 289 -10.12 7.52 23.15
N LEU A 290 -9.24 7.98 24.00
CA LEU A 290 -7.93 7.36 24.14
C LEU A 290 -8.10 5.98 24.79
N ILE A 291 -7.48 4.97 24.20
CA ILE A 291 -7.45 3.62 24.78
C ILE A 291 -6.34 3.60 25.82
N GLU A 292 -6.66 3.24 27.05
CA GLU A 292 -5.69 3.16 28.15
C GLU A 292 -4.58 2.17 27.80
N GLY A 293 -3.33 2.61 27.95
CA GLY A 293 -2.14 1.83 27.62
C GLY A 293 -1.63 1.96 26.19
N ASP A 294 -2.40 2.56 25.27
CA ASP A 294 -1.95 2.78 23.90
C ASP A 294 -0.71 3.69 23.82
N GLU A 295 -0.55 4.60 24.77
CA GLU A 295 0.63 5.48 24.88
C GLU A 295 1.94 4.74 25.18
N GLN A 296 1.86 3.50 25.67
CA GLN A 296 3.03 2.65 25.92
C GLN A 296 3.56 2.01 24.63
N TYR A 297 2.75 2.00 23.57
CA TYR A 297 3.13 1.52 22.24
C TYR A 297 3.45 2.66 21.29
N PRO A 298 4.32 2.44 20.30
CA PRO A 298 4.52 3.42 19.23
C PRO A 298 3.23 3.58 18.42
N TYR A 299 3.01 4.78 17.88
CA TYR A 299 1.89 5.02 16.99
C TYR A 299 2.28 4.59 15.56
N PHE A 300 1.79 3.44 15.12
CA PHE A 300 2.00 2.87 13.79
C PHE A 300 0.67 2.68 13.07
N THR A 301 0.65 2.89 11.75
CA THR A 301 -0.50 2.49 10.91
C THR A 301 -0.15 1.27 10.06
N CYS A 302 -1.15 0.48 9.67
CA CYS A 302 -1.04 -0.60 8.69
C CYS A 302 -2.11 -0.51 7.61
N GLU A 303 -3.18 0.23 7.87
CA GLU A 303 -4.31 0.38 6.96
C GLU A 303 -4.68 1.85 6.77
N LEU A 304 -3.70 2.67 6.39
CA LEU A 304 -3.98 4.01 5.88
C LEU A 304 -4.37 3.89 4.41
N GLY A 305 -5.57 4.35 4.05
CA GLY A 305 -6.10 4.20 2.71
C GLY A 305 -5.20 4.82 1.64
N GLY A 306 -4.52 3.98 0.86
CA GLY A 306 -3.81 4.42 -0.35
C GLY A 306 -4.77 4.70 -1.51
N GLY A 307 -5.98 4.20 -1.41
CA GLY A 307 -7.10 4.34 -2.32
C GLY A 307 -8.35 3.74 -1.68
N MET A 308 -9.30 3.27 -2.51
CA MET A 308 -10.51 2.57 -2.08
C MET A 308 -11.11 1.74 -3.21
N MET A 309 -11.58 0.52 -2.91
CA MET A 309 -12.30 -0.32 -3.87
C MET A 309 -13.69 0.24 -4.19
N PRO A 310 -14.20 0.06 -5.40
CA PRO A 310 -15.62 0.21 -5.70
C PRO A 310 -16.35 -1.11 -5.39
N ALA A 311 -17.22 -1.15 -4.38
CA ALA A 311 -18.23 -2.20 -4.27
C ALA A 311 -19.41 -1.91 -5.21
N TYR A 312 -20.23 -2.93 -5.53
CA TYR A 312 -21.33 -2.73 -6.48
C TYR A 312 -22.28 -1.60 -6.05
N HIS A 313 -22.68 -1.58 -4.77
CA HIS A 313 -23.65 -0.63 -4.24
C HIS A 313 -23.04 0.75 -3.91
N ARG A 314 -21.70 0.82 -3.67
CA ARG A 314 -21.01 2.04 -3.33
C ARG A 314 -19.64 2.10 -4.02
N ARG A 315 -19.46 3.10 -4.86
CA ARG A 315 -18.30 3.23 -5.77
C ARG A 315 -17.56 4.56 -5.53
N PRO A 316 -16.79 4.71 -4.45
CA PRO A 316 -16.10 5.95 -4.16
C PRO A 316 -15.01 6.23 -5.20
N TYR A 317 -14.85 7.51 -5.55
CA TYR A 317 -13.71 8.02 -6.30
C TYR A 317 -12.75 8.69 -5.31
N VAL A 318 -11.54 8.19 -5.19
CA VAL A 318 -10.53 8.76 -4.29
C VAL A 318 -9.64 9.70 -5.07
N TYR A 319 -9.53 10.95 -4.60
CA TYR A 319 -8.67 11.96 -5.19
C TYR A 319 -7.24 11.79 -4.66
N PRO A 320 -6.21 12.17 -5.44
CA PRO A 320 -4.83 12.13 -4.99
C PRO A 320 -4.57 12.86 -3.68
N GLU A 321 -5.26 14.00 -3.50
CA GLU A 321 -5.19 14.85 -2.32
C GLU A 321 -5.75 14.17 -1.07
N ASP A 322 -6.73 13.25 -1.22
CA ASP A 322 -7.29 12.49 -0.09
C ASP A 322 -6.20 11.63 0.56
N ALA A 323 -5.49 10.82 -0.22
CA ALA A 323 -4.44 9.94 0.27
C ALA A 323 -3.26 10.74 0.87
N TYR A 324 -2.83 11.81 0.20
CA TYR A 324 -1.74 12.65 0.68
C TYR A 324 -2.10 13.38 1.99
N SER A 325 -3.31 13.96 2.06
CA SER A 325 -3.78 14.67 3.26
C SER A 325 -3.86 13.75 4.47
N MET A 326 -4.45 12.54 4.31
CA MET A 326 -4.51 11.58 5.42
C MET A 326 -3.12 11.18 5.91
N ALA A 327 -2.18 10.91 4.98
CA ALA A 327 -0.81 10.54 5.32
C ALA A 327 -0.09 11.68 6.09
N LEU A 328 -0.21 12.91 5.60
CA LEU A 328 0.31 14.11 6.25
C LEU A 328 -0.27 14.29 7.67
N VAL A 329 -1.59 14.13 7.79
CA VAL A 329 -2.32 14.28 9.07
C VAL A 329 -1.88 13.20 10.06
N LYS A 330 -1.78 11.93 9.65
CA LYS A 330 -1.30 10.86 10.53
C LYS A 330 0.14 11.09 10.99
N LEU A 331 1.03 11.47 10.07
CA LEU A 331 2.42 11.80 10.41
C LEU A 331 2.48 12.98 11.38
N GLY A 332 1.74 14.05 11.13
CA GLY A 332 1.65 15.22 12.00
C GLY A 332 0.97 14.93 13.34
N SER A 333 0.12 13.91 13.42
CA SER A 333 -0.52 13.44 14.64
C SER A 333 0.34 12.50 15.49
N GLY A 334 1.60 12.23 15.07
CA GLY A 334 2.54 11.45 15.85
C GLY A 334 2.79 10.03 15.35
N SER A 335 2.18 9.64 14.21
CA SER A 335 2.48 8.32 13.62
C SER A 335 3.94 8.27 13.17
N ASN A 336 4.64 7.21 13.56
CA ASN A 336 6.04 6.94 13.23
C ASN A 336 6.22 5.69 12.34
N LEU A 337 5.16 5.25 11.72
CA LEU A 337 5.13 4.32 10.60
C LEU A 337 3.85 4.59 9.80
N LEU A 338 3.98 4.89 8.51
CA LEU A 338 2.84 4.98 7.61
C LEU A 338 2.71 3.67 6.84
N GLY A 339 1.69 2.88 7.17
CA GLY A 339 1.34 1.63 6.50
C GLY A 339 0.10 1.84 5.65
N TYR A 340 0.24 1.66 4.34
CA TYR A 340 -0.84 1.87 3.36
C TYR A 340 -1.55 0.58 2.99
N TYR A 341 -2.86 0.61 3.03
CA TYR A 341 -3.73 -0.41 2.46
C TYR A 341 -4.64 0.22 1.39
N MET A 342 -4.50 -0.07 0.09
CA MET A 342 -3.39 -0.75 -0.59
C MET A 342 -2.36 0.27 -1.06
N TYR A 343 -1.09 -0.13 -1.18
CA TYR A 343 -0.10 0.63 -1.95
C TYR A 343 -0.05 0.17 -3.41
N HIS A 344 -0.36 -1.08 -3.67
CA HIS A 344 -0.41 -1.70 -4.99
C HIS A 344 -1.69 -2.52 -5.14
N GLY A 345 -2.43 -2.28 -6.20
CA GLY A 345 -3.58 -3.09 -6.58
C GLY A 345 -3.20 -4.47 -7.12
N GLY A 346 -4.12 -5.11 -7.81
CA GLY A 346 -3.87 -6.42 -8.42
C GLY A 346 -5.10 -7.00 -9.10
N THR A 347 -4.99 -8.26 -9.53
CA THR A 347 -6.07 -9.03 -10.17
C THR A 347 -6.32 -10.29 -9.37
N ASN A 348 -7.56 -10.56 -8.97
CA ASN A 348 -7.91 -11.79 -8.28
C ASN A 348 -7.52 -13.02 -9.12
N PRO A 349 -6.80 -14.00 -8.55
CA PRO A 349 -6.41 -15.20 -9.28
C PRO A 349 -7.63 -16.06 -9.64
N ASP A 350 -7.45 -16.96 -10.60
CA ASP A 350 -8.43 -17.99 -10.90
C ASP A 350 -8.46 -19.03 -9.78
N GLY A 351 -9.66 -19.46 -9.39
CA GLY A 351 -9.93 -20.55 -8.46
C GLY A 351 -10.95 -21.52 -9.03
N LEU A 352 -11.36 -22.49 -8.24
CA LEU A 352 -12.49 -23.38 -8.55
C LEU A 352 -13.82 -22.60 -8.47
N THR A 353 -13.85 -21.56 -7.62
CA THR A 353 -14.93 -20.60 -7.50
C THR A 353 -14.38 -19.19 -7.72
N TRP A 354 -15.27 -18.18 -7.84
CA TRP A 354 -14.85 -16.80 -7.77
C TRP A 354 -14.34 -16.45 -6.37
N LEU A 355 -13.16 -15.86 -6.27
CA LEU A 355 -12.45 -15.60 -5.03
C LEU A 355 -12.68 -14.18 -4.46
N ASN A 356 -13.48 -13.36 -5.14
CA ASN A 356 -13.87 -12.03 -4.67
C ASN A 356 -14.82 -12.09 -3.47
N GLU A 357 -14.83 -11.05 -2.68
CA GLU A 357 -15.85 -10.82 -1.65
C GLU A 357 -17.21 -10.62 -2.30
N THR A 358 -18.24 -11.29 -1.77
CA THR A 358 -19.64 -11.16 -2.25
C THR A 358 -20.63 -11.49 -1.14
N GLN A 359 -21.82 -10.91 -1.21
CA GLN A 359 -22.93 -11.21 -0.31
C GLN A 359 -23.44 -12.66 -0.44
N ARG A 360 -23.01 -13.40 -1.49
CA ARG A 360 -23.44 -14.77 -1.79
C ARG A 360 -22.51 -15.84 -1.23
N THR A 361 -21.80 -15.56 -0.14
CA THR A 361 -20.85 -16.50 0.48
C THR A 361 -21.43 -17.19 1.71
N MET A 362 -20.66 -18.13 2.30
CA MET A 362 -21.02 -18.82 3.53
C MET A 362 -20.87 -17.92 4.76
N ALA A 363 -19.95 -16.94 4.72
CA ALA A 363 -19.92 -15.84 5.66
C ALA A 363 -20.90 -14.75 5.20
N THR A 364 -21.70 -14.21 6.12
CA THR A 364 -22.74 -13.21 5.85
C THR A 364 -22.19 -11.78 6.04
N ASN A 365 -22.92 -10.79 5.50
CA ASN A 365 -22.64 -9.35 5.61
C ASN A 365 -21.37 -8.87 4.88
N TYR A 366 -20.93 -9.56 3.84
CA TYR A 366 -19.89 -9.08 2.95
C TYR A 366 -20.46 -8.22 1.82
N ASN A 367 -19.56 -7.47 1.17
CA ASN A 367 -19.89 -6.59 0.06
C ASN A 367 -19.65 -7.29 -1.28
N ASP A 368 -20.26 -6.78 -2.35
CA ASP A 368 -20.04 -7.32 -3.70
C ASP A 368 -18.94 -6.56 -4.40
N MET A 369 -17.77 -7.20 -4.55
CA MET A 369 -16.58 -6.68 -5.22
C MET A 369 -16.47 -7.19 -6.65
N PRO A 370 -15.75 -6.50 -7.55
CA PRO A 370 -15.45 -7.05 -8.87
C PRO A 370 -14.80 -8.43 -8.78
N VAL A 371 -15.11 -9.30 -9.75
CA VAL A 371 -14.60 -10.68 -9.76
C VAL A 371 -13.10 -10.73 -9.97
N LYS A 372 -12.58 -9.90 -10.89
CA LYS A 372 -11.16 -9.86 -11.27
C LYS A 372 -10.44 -8.63 -10.75
N ASN A 373 -11.04 -7.47 -10.94
CA ASN A 373 -10.40 -6.20 -10.64
C ASN A 373 -10.16 -6.02 -9.13
N TYR A 374 -8.93 -5.72 -8.80
CA TYR A 374 -8.52 -5.27 -7.46
C TYR A 374 -7.57 -4.07 -7.58
N ASP A 375 -7.89 -3.10 -8.42
CA ASP A 375 -7.10 -1.87 -8.62
C ASP A 375 -6.93 -1.07 -7.32
N PHE A 376 -7.94 -1.07 -6.48
CA PHE A 376 -8.03 -0.34 -5.21
C PHE A 376 -7.84 1.18 -5.35
N GLN A 377 -7.71 1.71 -6.56
CA GLN A 377 -7.25 3.08 -6.81
C GLN A 377 -5.94 3.38 -6.05
N ALA A 378 -5.11 2.36 -5.90
CA ALA A 378 -3.86 2.42 -5.14
C ALA A 378 -2.81 3.30 -5.84
N PRO A 379 -1.76 3.78 -5.14
CA PRO A 379 -0.64 4.50 -5.78
C PRO A 379 -0.07 3.78 -7.00
N LEU A 380 0.05 2.45 -6.94
CA LEU A 380 0.27 1.56 -8.07
C LEU A 380 -1.02 0.76 -8.31
N GLY A 381 -1.69 0.97 -9.44
CA GLY A 381 -2.96 0.31 -9.75
C GLY A 381 -2.81 -1.16 -10.13
N GLU A 382 -3.89 -1.77 -10.64
CA GLU A 382 -3.99 -3.21 -10.95
C GLU A 382 -2.85 -3.76 -11.80
N PHE A 383 -2.37 -2.97 -12.75
CA PHE A 383 -1.30 -3.32 -13.69
C PHE A 383 0.03 -2.67 -13.32
N GLY A 384 0.17 -2.13 -12.12
CA GLY A 384 1.35 -1.40 -11.67
C GLY A 384 1.51 -0.02 -12.32
N GLN A 385 0.44 0.53 -12.93
CA GLN A 385 0.44 1.92 -13.41
C GLN A 385 0.47 2.88 -12.23
N THR A 386 1.30 3.93 -12.34
CA THR A 386 1.40 4.98 -11.33
C THR A 386 0.20 5.92 -11.40
N LEU A 387 -0.46 6.15 -10.27
CA LEU A 387 -1.49 7.18 -10.14
C LEU A 387 -0.88 8.47 -9.55
N PRO A 388 -1.51 9.64 -9.71
CA PRO A 388 -0.90 10.90 -9.28
C PRO A 388 -0.47 10.95 -7.82
N HIS A 389 -1.19 10.29 -6.92
CA HIS A 389 -0.82 10.25 -5.50
C HIS A 389 0.42 9.38 -5.20
N TYR A 390 0.87 8.51 -6.12
CA TYR A 390 2.17 7.85 -6.01
C TYR A 390 3.29 8.89 -5.89
N TYR A 391 3.28 9.92 -6.72
CA TYR A 391 4.28 10.99 -6.72
C TYR A 391 4.11 11.95 -5.55
N MET A 392 2.86 12.27 -5.20
CA MET A 392 2.58 13.13 -4.05
C MET A 392 3.06 12.48 -2.74
N LEU A 393 2.69 11.22 -2.49
CA LEU A 393 3.09 10.47 -1.30
C LEU A 393 4.60 10.28 -1.24
N ARG A 394 5.25 10.09 -2.38
CA ARG A 394 6.70 9.93 -2.46
C ARG A 394 7.46 11.11 -1.87
N LYS A 395 6.97 12.35 -2.02
CA LYS A 395 7.56 13.53 -1.37
C LYS A 395 7.59 13.37 0.16
N LEU A 396 6.49 12.89 0.71
CA LEU A 396 6.38 12.61 2.15
C LEU A 396 7.29 11.45 2.59
N HIS A 397 7.40 10.41 1.76
CA HIS A 397 8.27 9.27 2.04
C HIS A 397 9.75 9.65 2.01
N LEU A 398 10.18 10.51 1.08
CA LEU A 398 11.55 11.05 1.06
C LEU A 398 11.86 11.85 2.33
N PHE A 399 10.92 12.69 2.78
CA PHE A 399 11.03 13.40 4.05
C PHE A 399 11.18 12.43 5.22
N MET A 400 10.35 11.40 5.30
CA MET A 400 10.41 10.38 6.36
C MET A 400 11.75 9.62 6.34
N GLN A 401 12.28 9.26 5.18
CA GLN A 401 13.56 8.58 5.05
C GLN A 401 14.73 9.43 5.54
N ASP A 402 14.77 10.71 5.17
CA ASP A 402 15.93 11.58 5.39
C ASP A 402 15.85 12.36 6.72
N TYR A 403 14.63 12.56 7.27
CA TYR A 403 14.38 13.27 8.53
C TYR A 403 13.72 12.40 9.61
N GLY A 404 13.51 11.12 9.35
CA GLY A 404 12.81 10.21 10.27
C GLY A 404 13.52 10.05 11.60
N GLU A 405 14.85 9.97 11.64
CA GLU A 405 15.63 9.88 12.88
C GLU A 405 15.41 11.11 13.78
N LEU A 406 15.31 12.31 13.18
CA LEU A 406 15.00 13.55 13.90
C LEU A 406 13.53 13.62 14.30
N LEU A 407 12.62 13.17 13.43
CA LEU A 407 11.16 13.25 13.63
C LEU A 407 10.67 12.25 14.68
N ALA A 408 11.22 11.04 14.72
CA ALA A 408 10.70 9.92 15.50
C ALA A 408 10.56 10.21 17.02
N PRO A 409 11.51 10.87 17.71
CA PRO A 409 11.37 11.20 19.13
C PRO A 409 10.41 12.37 19.39
N MET A 410 10.07 13.17 18.36
CA MET A 410 9.28 14.40 18.51
C MET A 410 7.84 14.12 18.92
N GLU A 411 7.36 14.78 19.94
CA GLU A 411 5.97 14.73 20.39
C GLU A 411 5.08 15.66 19.59
N ALA A 412 3.82 15.24 19.39
CA ALA A 412 2.84 16.03 18.66
C ALA A 412 2.09 16.98 19.62
N THR A 413 1.95 18.24 19.21
CA THR A 413 1.14 19.27 19.85
C THR A 413 0.06 19.73 18.89
N PHE A 414 -1.15 19.94 19.41
CA PHE A 414 -2.34 20.25 18.63
C PHE A 414 -2.93 21.59 19.04
N PRO A 415 -3.73 22.25 18.15
CA PRO A 415 -4.55 23.37 18.56
C PRO A 415 -5.60 22.92 19.59
N SER A 416 -6.14 23.88 20.36
CA SER A 416 -7.18 23.61 21.35
C SER A 416 -8.44 22.96 20.75
N LYS A 417 -8.75 23.26 19.49
CA LYS A 417 -9.83 22.65 18.73
C LYS A 417 -9.29 21.59 17.78
N GLN A 418 -9.51 20.34 18.08
CA GLN A 418 -9.08 19.19 17.28
C GLN A 418 -10.26 18.50 16.58
N ASP A 419 -11.44 18.47 17.21
CA ASP A 419 -12.64 17.87 16.63
C ASP A 419 -13.39 18.91 15.78
N MET A 420 -13.05 18.92 14.49
CA MET A 420 -13.70 19.78 13.50
C MET A 420 -14.88 19.02 12.91
N ALA A 421 -16.03 19.67 12.82
CA ALA A 421 -17.18 19.11 12.13
C ALA A 421 -16.92 19.00 10.61
N LYS A 422 -17.71 18.19 9.91
CA LYS A 422 -17.65 18.07 8.44
C LYS A 422 -17.80 19.45 7.78
N GLY A 423 -16.83 19.79 6.93
CA GLY A 423 -16.80 21.08 6.22
C GLY A 423 -16.59 22.30 7.12
N GLU A 424 -16.21 22.11 8.38
CA GLU A 424 -15.93 23.21 9.27
C GLU A 424 -14.69 23.98 8.82
N ASP A 425 -14.87 25.27 8.54
CA ASP A 425 -13.89 26.16 7.95
C ASP A 425 -13.52 27.35 8.86
N SER A 426 -13.82 27.26 10.17
CA SER A 426 -13.63 28.34 11.12
C SER A 426 -12.16 28.62 11.48
N CYS A 427 -11.29 27.60 11.39
CA CYS A 427 -9.87 27.73 11.71
C CYS A 427 -9.00 26.83 10.81
N LEU A 428 -7.69 27.04 10.87
CA LEU A 428 -6.71 26.22 10.17
C LEU A 428 -6.50 24.91 10.93
N ARG A 429 -6.45 23.79 10.21
CA ARG A 429 -6.00 22.48 10.74
C ARG A 429 -4.47 22.45 10.71
N TRP A 430 -3.86 22.23 11.87
CA TRP A 430 -2.41 22.13 11.99
C TRP A 430 -2.01 21.29 13.19
N SER A 431 -0.78 20.81 13.16
CA SER A 431 -0.10 20.24 14.32
C SER A 431 1.37 20.65 14.32
N PHE A 432 2.03 20.45 15.43
CA PHE A 432 3.45 20.70 15.56
C PHE A 432 4.12 19.52 16.25
N ARG A 433 5.15 18.94 15.61
CA ARG A 433 5.99 17.93 16.22
C ARG A 433 7.33 18.55 16.61
N SER A 434 7.78 18.36 17.85
CA SER A 434 9.02 18.94 18.35
C SER A 434 9.73 18.11 19.39
N GLU A 435 11.06 18.27 19.42
CA GLU A 435 11.93 17.86 20.50
C GLU A 435 12.97 18.97 20.75
N GLY A 436 13.07 19.44 21.99
CA GLY A 436 13.92 20.59 22.34
C GLY A 436 13.53 21.84 21.56
N GLU A 437 14.50 22.44 20.86
CA GLU A 437 14.29 23.65 20.05
C GLU A 437 13.92 23.40 18.60
N SER A 438 13.93 22.15 18.15
CA SER A 438 13.69 21.78 16.75
C SER A 438 12.32 21.15 16.53
N GLY A 439 11.76 21.31 15.37
CA GLY A 439 10.49 20.67 15.03
C GLY A 439 9.98 20.95 13.63
N PHE A 440 8.75 20.48 13.39
CA PHE A 440 8.06 20.58 12.11
C PHE A 440 6.60 20.97 12.33
N ILE A 441 6.15 22.01 11.63
CA ILE A 441 4.74 22.40 11.59
C ILE A 441 4.08 21.68 10.41
N PHE A 442 3.01 20.94 10.69
CA PHE A 442 2.16 20.28 9.70
C PHE A 442 0.90 21.11 9.49
N ILE A 443 0.58 21.39 8.22
CA ILE A 443 -0.58 22.20 7.83
C ILE A 443 -1.44 21.39 6.87
N ASN A 444 -2.76 21.35 7.16
CA ASN A 444 -3.77 20.76 6.29
C ASN A 444 -4.97 21.70 6.13
N ASN A 445 -5.06 22.43 5.02
CA ASN A 445 -6.23 23.24 4.67
C ASN A 445 -7.04 22.55 3.57
N TYR A 446 -7.24 21.23 3.74
CA TYR A 446 -7.96 20.35 2.83
C TYR A 446 -8.91 19.44 3.62
N GLU A 447 -10.07 19.16 3.05
CA GLU A 447 -10.99 18.11 3.47
C GLU A 447 -11.70 17.58 2.21
N ARG A 448 -11.84 16.24 2.11
CA ARG A 448 -12.47 15.57 0.98
C ARG A 448 -13.87 16.14 0.70
N LEU A 449 -14.13 16.47 -0.57
CA LEU A 449 -15.42 16.97 -1.07
C LEU A 449 -15.94 18.21 -0.35
N GLN A 450 -15.08 18.98 0.33
CA GLN A 450 -15.43 20.22 0.99
C GLN A 450 -14.67 21.41 0.38
N ASN A 451 -15.37 22.52 0.23
CA ASN A 451 -14.81 23.77 -0.29
C ASN A 451 -14.31 24.64 0.86
N LEU A 452 -13.12 24.35 1.38
CA LEU A 452 -12.52 25.21 2.41
C LEU A 452 -12.05 26.55 1.82
N THR A 453 -11.93 27.57 2.67
CA THR A 453 -11.49 28.90 2.26
C THR A 453 -10.02 29.15 2.58
N THR A 454 -9.44 30.16 1.93
CA THR A 454 -8.11 30.68 2.23
C THR A 454 -8.05 31.29 3.61
N LYS A 455 -7.15 30.81 4.48
CA LYS A 455 -6.92 31.37 5.82
C LYS A 455 -5.94 32.53 5.73
N ARG A 456 -6.38 33.73 6.12
CA ARG A 456 -5.57 34.94 6.06
C ARG A 456 -5.02 35.33 7.43
N ASN A 457 -3.88 36.04 7.43
CA ASN A 457 -3.23 36.53 8.65
C ASN A 457 -2.92 35.41 9.69
N VAL A 458 -2.65 34.22 9.23
CA VAL A 458 -2.30 33.08 10.09
C VAL A 458 -0.98 33.39 10.80
N ARG A 459 -0.97 33.22 12.13
CA ARG A 459 0.22 33.38 12.98
C ARG A 459 0.57 32.03 13.56
N LEU A 460 1.75 31.53 13.24
CA LEU A 460 2.29 30.30 13.76
C LEU A 460 3.55 30.62 14.56
N GLU A 461 3.62 30.04 15.74
CA GLU A 461 4.78 30.12 16.62
C GLU A 461 5.07 28.76 17.23
N ALA A 462 6.32 28.31 17.17
CA ALA A 462 6.74 27.02 17.66
C ALA A 462 8.21 27.07 18.09
N CYS A 463 8.57 26.41 19.18
CA CYS A 463 9.93 26.44 19.77
C CYS A 463 10.52 27.86 19.90
N GLY A 464 9.72 28.86 20.33
CA GLY A 464 10.16 30.26 20.43
C GLY A 464 10.44 30.94 19.09
N VAL A 465 10.14 30.30 17.97
CA VAL A 465 10.30 30.85 16.62
C VAL A 465 8.94 31.27 16.08
N ARG A 466 8.81 32.54 15.76
CA ARG A 466 7.59 33.12 15.14
C ARG A 466 7.79 33.23 13.63
N LEU A 467 6.88 32.62 12.85
CA LEU A 467 6.84 32.74 11.42
C LEU A 467 6.25 34.13 11.02
N PRO A 468 6.53 34.62 9.80
CA PRO A 468 5.79 35.78 9.27
C PRO A 468 4.29 35.46 9.19
N LYS A 469 3.45 36.49 9.15
CA LYS A 469 2.02 36.30 8.88
C LYS A 469 1.82 35.65 7.52
N LEU A 470 1.14 34.50 7.52
CA LEU A 470 0.90 33.72 6.31
C LEU A 470 -0.54 33.90 5.80
N THR A 471 -0.68 33.73 4.51
CA THR A 471 -1.95 33.44 3.86
C THR A 471 -1.85 32.00 3.38
N ILE A 472 -2.70 31.12 3.91
CA ILE A 472 -2.73 29.68 3.60
C ILE A 472 -3.90 29.42 2.65
N PRO A 473 -3.64 29.22 1.36
CA PRO A 473 -4.69 28.91 0.37
C PRO A 473 -5.50 27.66 0.72
N ALA A 474 -6.71 27.57 0.20
CA ALA A 474 -7.46 26.31 0.19
C ALA A 474 -6.65 25.23 -0.54
N GLY A 475 -6.72 23.97 -0.07
CA GLY A 475 -5.97 22.85 -0.62
C GLY A 475 -4.48 22.79 -0.22
N THR A 476 -4.01 23.72 0.65
CA THR A 476 -2.62 23.69 1.13
C THR A 476 -2.41 22.52 2.11
N MET A 477 -1.42 21.68 1.80
CA MET A 477 -0.93 20.59 2.63
C MET A 477 0.58 20.64 2.63
N CYS A 478 1.24 20.87 3.78
CA CYS A 478 2.69 21.01 3.80
C CYS A 478 3.32 20.80 5.18
N ILE A 479 4.65 20.61 5.19
CA ILE A 479 5.50 20.48 6.38
C ILE A 479 6.53 21.61 6.37
N LEU A 480 6.52 22.45 7.39
CA LEU A 480 7.44 23.58 7.50
C LEU A 480 8.48 23.34 8.62
N PRO A 481 9.78 23.48 8.36
CA PRO A 481 10.83 23.23 9.36
C PRO A 481 11.01 24.41 10.33
N ILE A 482 11.32 24.08 11.59
CA ILE A 482 11.71 25.01 12.63
C ILE A 482 13.03 24.54 13.24
N ASN A 483 14.07 25.36 13.18
CA ASN A 483 15.40 25.10 13.72
C ASN A 483 16.07 23.80 13.21
N VAL A 484 15.86 23.45 11.94
CA VAL A 484 16.40 22.26 11.29
C VAL A 484 17.48 22.66 10.28
N ASP A 485 18.62 21.94 10.26
CA ASP A 485 19.72 22.09 9.26
C ASP A 485 20.23 23.53 9.05
N GLY A 486 20.37 24.31 10.13
CA GLY A 486 20.79 25.71 10.02
C GLY A 486 19.67 26.68 9.59
N ILE A 487 18.50 26.16 9.24
CA ILE A 487 17.30 26.92 8.92
C ILE A 487 16.57 27.20 10.23
N LYS A 488 16.36 28.49 10.55
CA LYS A 488 15.55 28.92 11.69
C LYS A 488 14.07 28.65 11.42
N TYR A 489 13.57 29.03 10.23
CA TYR A 489 12.27 28.64 9.69
C TYR A 489 12.26 28.79 8.16
N ALA A 490 11.39 28.06 7.50
CA ALA A 490 11.08 28.29 6.10
C ALA A 490 9.56 28.22 5.86
N THR A 491 9.09 28.99 4.84
CA THR A 491 7.73 28.90 4.29
C THR A 491 7.70 28.06 3.03
N ALA A 492 8.60 27.09 2.94
CA ALA A 492 8.73 26.06 1.91
C ALA A 492 8.77 24.70 2.58
N GLN A 493 8.24 23.68 1.93
CA GLN A 493 8.20 22.31 2.45
C GLN A 493 9.56 21.67 2.34
N LEU A 494 10.00 21.00 3.40
CA LEU A 494 11.22 20.20 3.41
C LEU A 494 10.93 18.83 2.79
N ILE A 495 11.73 18.43 1.78
CA ILE A 495 11.51 17.17 1.03
C ILE A 495 12.58 16.13 1.33
N ALA A 496 13.86 16.50 1.23
CA ALA A 496 14.96 15.54 1.34
C ALA A 496 16.29 16.22 1.73
N LYS A 497 17.22 15.41 2.26
CA LYS A 497 18.60 15.81 2.52
C LYS A 497 19.56 14.71 2.08
N ARG A 498 20.24 14.88 0.93
CA ARG A 498 21.15 13.86 0.40
C ARG A 498 22.42 14.49 -0.14
N GLY A 499 23.57 13.86 0.15
CA GLY A 499 24.88 14.38 -0.29
C GLY A 499 25.17 15.80 0.20
N GLY A 500 24.73 16.16 1.40
CA GLY A 500 24.87 17.50 1.98
C GLY A 500 23.95 18.57 1.38
N LYS A 501 23.11 18.23 0.38
CA LYS A 501 22.15 19.12 -0.26
C LYS A 501 20.79 19.01 0.45
N ILE A 502 20.13 20.14 0.66
CA ILE A 502 18.79 20.25 1.25
C ILE A 502 17.82 20.62 0.12
N TYR A 503 16.81 19.77 -0.09
CA TYR A 503 15.78 19.95 -1.11
C TYR A 503 14.48 20.38 -0.48
N MET A 504 13.95 21.51 -0.94
CA MET A 504 12.69 22.09 -0.50
C MET A 504 11.75 22.31 -1.67
N GLU A 505 10.46 22.20 -1.43
CA GLU A 505 9.41 22.50 -2.39
C GLU A 505 8.79 23.86 -2.08
N GLN A 506 8.60 24.70 -3.09
CA GLN A 506 7.79 25.89 -2.96
C GLN A 506 6.32 25.49 -2.71
N VAL A 507 5.78 25.89 -1.57
CA VAL A 507 4.35 25.73 -1.30
C VAL A 507 3.56 26.66 -2.23
N ARG A 508 2.58 26.10 -2.92
CA ARG A 508 1.77 26.83 -3.90
C ARG A 508 1.16 28.11 -3.28
N ASP A 509 1.29 29.20 -3.99
CA ASP A 509 0.74 30.53 -3.64
C ASP A 509 1.20 31.10 -2.28
N ILE A 510 2.24 30.52 -1.67
CA ILE A 510 2.91 31.07 -0.48
C ILE A 510 4.28 31.62 -0.89
N PRO A 511 4.57 32.93 -0.66
CA PRO A 511 5.89 33.49 -0.92
C PRO A 511 6.97 32.77 -0.11
N THR A 512 7.96 32.19 -0.79
CA THR A 512 9.03 31.45 -0.13
C THR A 512 9.98 32.39 0.58
N THR A 513 10.06 32.22 1.90
CA THR A 513 11.05 32.86 2.79
C THR A 513 11.83 31.78 3.54
N ILE A 514 13.15 31.94 3.59
CA ILE A 514 14.04 31.08 4.40
C ILE A 514 14.83 32.00 5.33
N ALA A 515 14.62 31.85 6.62
CA ALA A 515 15.42 32.51 7.66
C ALA A 515 16.44 31.52 8.21
N LEU A 516 17.70 31.90 8.25
CA LEU A 516 18.79 31.08 8.73
C LEU A 516 19.13 31.39 10.20
N LYS A 517 19.72 30.42 10.90
CA LYS A 517 20.16 30.60 12.30
C LYS A 517 21.24 31.69 12.45
N ASN A 518 22.01 31.97 11.42
CA ASN A 518 22.99 33.07 11.39
C ASN A 518 22.37 34.47 11.23
N GLY A 519 21.04 34.59 11.22
CA GLY A 519 20.32 35.86 11.12
C GLY A 519 19.99 36.29 9.70
N LYS A 520 20.52 35.65 8.66
CA LYS A 520 20.20 35.98 7.27
C LYS A 520 18.79 35.57 6.91
N VAL A 521 18.06 36.41 6.21
CA VAL A 521 16.67 36.15 5.74
C VAL A 521 16.60 36.32 4.22
N LEU A 522 16.27 35.25 3.53
CA LEU A 522 16.08 35.21 2.09
C LEU A 522 14.57 35.26 1.81
N ARG A 523 14.15 36.17 0.95
CA ARG A 523 12.71 36.44 0.69
C ARG A 523 12.37 36.25 -0.79
N ASN A 524 11.10 35.95 -1.07
CA ASN A 524 10.56 35.85 -2.42
C ASN A 524 11.37 34.95 -3.36
N LEU A 525 11.93 33.88 -2.80
CA LEU A 525 12.68 32.91 -3.57
C LEU A 525 11.80 32.21 -4.60
N LYS A 526 12.40 31.89 -5.75
CA LYS A 526 11.75 31.13 -6.83
C LYS A 526 12.46 29.81 -7.04
N PRO A 527 11.76 28.74 -7.43
CA PRO A 527 12.34 27.46 -7.78
C PRO A 527 13.43 27.60 -8.85
N LYS A 528 14.55 26.90 -8.65
CA LYS A 528 15.66 26.80 -9.61
C LYS A 528 15.98 25.34 -9.98
N GLY A 529 15.19 24.39 -9.48
CA GLY A 529 15.38 22.98 -9.71
C GLY A 529 16.57 22.39 -8.95
N THR A 530 17.02 21.22 -9.42
CA THR A 530 18.13 20.47 -8.84
C THR A 530 19.51 20.94 -9.33
N GLU A 531 19.55 21.74 -10.39
CA GLU A 531 20.79 22.19 -11.05
C GLU A 531 21.49 23.31 -10.27
N LYS A 532 20.72 24.21 -9.65
CA LYS A 532 21.25 25.41 -9.02
C LYS A 532 20.62 25.67 -7.65
N PRO A 533 21.43 25.81 -6.56
CA PRO A 533 20.92 26.17 -5.26
C PRO A 533 20.34 27.60 -5.28
N VAL A 534 19.36 27.84 -4.42
CA VAL A 534 18.86 29.21 -4.14
C VAL A 534 19.77 29.94 -3.16
N TYR A 535 20.44 29.16 -2.28
CA TYR A 535 21.47 29.66 -1.37
C TYR A 535 22.33 28.46 -0.87
N GLU A 536 23.65 28.60 -0.86
CA GLU A 536 24.61 27.56 -0.43
C GLU A 536 24.24 26.16 -0.95
N ASN A 537 23.82 25.24 -0.05
CA ASN A 537 23.40 23.89 -0.35
C ASN A 537 21.87 23.70 -0.38
N ILE A 538 21.10 24.79 -0.35
CA ILE A 538 19.62 24.74 -0.32
C ILE A 538 19.09 24.87 -1.77
N TYR A 539 18.33 23.88 -2.19
CA TYR A 539 17.68 23.79 -3.50
C TYR A 539 16.19 23.97 -3.33
N LEU A 540 15.58 24.82 -4.13
CA LEU A 540 14.14 25.07 -4.14
C LEU A 540 13.55 24.52 -5.45
N LEU A 541 12.56 23.66 -5.32
CA LEU A 541 11.89 22.92 -6.39
C LEU A 541 10.46 23.43 -6.58
N SER A 542 9.93 23.29 -7.80
CA SER A 542 8.49 23.30 -8.05
C SER A 542 7.87 21.98 -7.55
N SER A 543 6.52 21.91 -7.45
CA SER A 543 5.84 20.67 -7.03
C SER A 543 6.15 19.50 -7.96
N GLU A 544 6.09 19.73 -9.27
CA GLU A 544 6.44 18.72 -10.28
C GLU A 544 7.87 18.20 -10.15
N GLN A 545 8.84 19.10 -9.91
CA GLN A 545 10.24 18.72 -9.69
C GLN A 545 10.44 17.94 -8.38
N ALA A 546 9.69 18.29 -7.33
CA ALA A 546 9.75 17.59 -6.05
C ALA A 546 9.15 16.19 -6.13
N GLU A 547 8.05 16.02 -6.85
CA GLU A 547 7.40 14.73 -7.09
C GLU A 547 8.31 13.73 -7.81
N ARG A 548 9.12 14.23 -8.75
CA ARG A 548 10.05 13.42 -9.55
C ARG A 548 11.49 13.43 -9.03
N LEU A 549 11.75 14.03 -7.89
CA LEU A 549 13.09 14.14 -7.31
C LEU A 549 13.73 12.75 -7.14
N PHE A 550 14.92 12.54 -7.71
CA PHE A 550 15.68 11.28 -7.75
C PHE A 550 15.07 10.13 -8.57
N LEU A 551 13.96 10.33 -9.28
CA LEU A 551 13.52 9.38 -10.28
C LEU A 551 14.33 9.53 -11.57
N LYS A 552 14.65 8.43 -12.19
CA LYS A 552 15.25 8.43 -13.53
C LYS A 552 14.15 8.71 -14.55
N GLN A 553 14.33 9.73 -15.38
CA GLN A 553 13.46 9.91 -16.53
C GLN A 553 13.68 8.72 -17.50
N LYS A 554 12.63 8.00 -17.80
CA LYS A 554 12.62 7.04 -18.92
C LYS A 554 12.08 7.74 -20.15
N GLU A 555 12.72 7.51 -21.28
CA GLU A 555 12.18 7.93 -22.57
C GLU A 555 10.93 7.10 -22.88
N GLU A 556 9.83 7.77 -23.17
CA GLU A 556 8.66 7.10 -23.73
C GLU A 556 9.05 6.45 -25.03
N THR A 557 8.93 5.13 -25.12
CA THR A 557 9.02 4.43 -26.39
C THR A 557 7.83 4.85 -27.24
N GLY A 558 8.05 5.74 -28.19
CA GLY A 558 7.00 6.45 -28.96
C GLY A 558 6.17 5.58 -29.92
N MET A 559 5.99 4.28 -29.65
CA MET A 559 5.12 3.42 -30.42
C MET A 559 3.65 3.71 -30.07
N LYS A 560 2.91 4.22 -31.06
CA LYS A 560 1.46 4.44 -30.95
C LYS A 560 0.75 3.29 -31.65
N PHE A 561 -0.16 2.65 -30.94
CA PHE A 561 -1.03 1.62 -31.49
C PHE A 561 -2.48 2.11 -31.45
N THR A 562 -3.29 1.64 -32.39
CA THR A 562 -4.71 1.96 -32.47
C THR A 562 -5.53 0.69 -32.26
N ALA A 563 -6.44 0.73 -31.29
CA ALA A 563 -7.48 -0.29 -31.15
C ALA A 563 -8.77 0.18 -31.87
N THR A 564 -9.57 -0.76 -32.28
CA THR A 564 -10.89 -0.49 -32.85
C THR A 564 -11.96 -1.31 -32.15
N PHE A 565 -13.21 -0.88 -32.24
CA PHE A 565 -14.32 -1.62 -31.68
C PHE A 565 -15.52 -1.65 -32.60
N LYS A 566 -16.35 -2.69 -32.45
CA LYS A 566 -17.59 -2.86 -33.20
C LYS A 566 -18.64 -3.48 -32.28
N LYS A 567 -19.84 -2.88 -32.25
CA LYS A 567 -20.99 -3.50 -31.57
C LYS A 567 -21.47 -4.70 -32.35
N LEU A 568 -21.61 -5.82 -31.65
CA LEU A 568 -22.09 -7.09 -32.26
C LEU A 568 -23.54 -7.39 -31.84
N ARG A 569 -23.95 -6.98 -30.64
CA ARG A 569 -25.27 -7.24 -30.07
C ARG A 569 -25.71 -6.09 -29.17
N GLU A 570 -26.98 -5.69 -29.30
CA GLU A 570 -27.62 -4.76 -28.37
C GLU A 570 -27.87 -5.43 -27.00
N ALA A 571 -28.01 -4.64 -25.97
CA ALA A 571 -28.42 -5.16 -24.67
C ALA A 571 -29.86 -5.70 -24.75
N GLY A 572 -30.09 -6.82 -24.08
CA GLY A 572 -31.42 -7.43 -23.95
C GLY A 572 -32.20 -6.78 -22.78
N ARG A 573 -33.00 -7.60 -22.10
CA ARG A 573 -33.76 -7.13 -20.93
C ARG A 573 -32.85 -6.60 -19.83
N LEU A 574 -33.29 -5.54 -19.17
CA LEU A 574 -32.63 -5.04 -17.96
C LEU A 574 -32.75 -6.06 -16.83
N ARG A 575 -31.67 -6.22 -16.07
CA ARG A 575 -31.73 -7.04 -14.85
C ARG A 575 -32.61 -6.37 -13.79
N LYS A 576 -33.19 -7.17 -12.93
CA LYS A 576 -33.79 -6.68 -11.68
C LYS A 576 -32.69 -6.56 -10.64
N ILE A 577 -32.45 -5.35 -10.13
CA ILE A 577 -31.52 -5.14 -9.02
C ILE A 577 -32.21 -5.59 -7.74
N THR A 578 -31.65 -6.55 -7.04
CA THR A 578 -32.13 -7.07 -5.75
C THR A 578 -31.31 -6.51 -4.60
N ILE A 579 -31.89 -6.51 -3.41
CA ILE A 579 -31.18 -6.15 -2.17
C ILE A 579 -30.77 -7.45 -1.48
N GLY A 580 -29.49 -7.58 -1.21
CA GLY A 580 -28.89 -8.77 -0.63
C GLY A 580 -28.93 -8.82 0.89
N VAL A 581 -28.19 -9.77 1.45
CA VAL A 581 -28.14 -10.03 2.90
C VAL A 581 -27.49 -8.90 3.68
N ASN A 582 -26.64 -8.12 3.04
CA ASN A 582 -26.01 -6.92 3.64
C ASN A 582 -26.91 -5.67 3.56
N HIS A 583 -28.19 -5.81 3.13
CA HIS A 583 -29.17 -4.74 2.95
C HIS A 583 -28.80 -3.67 1.91
N VAL A 584 -27.93 -4.02 0.97
CA VAL A 584 -27.52 -3.16 -0.17
C VAL A 584 -27.73 -3.89 -1.50
N ALA A 585 -27.67 -3.14 -2.61
CA ALA A 585 -27.83 -3.70 -3.95
C ALA A 585 -26.80 -4.78 -4.25
N GLU A 586 -27.27 -5.93 -4.78
CA GLU A 586 -26.42 -7.05 -5.18
C GLU A 586 -25.79 -6.84 -6.56
N GLU A 587 -24.55 -7.29 -6.72
CA GLU A 587 -23.85 -7.31 -8.01
C GLU A 587 -24.58 -8.16 -9.07
N PRO A 588 -24.32 -7.91 -10.37
CA PRO A 588 -24.80 -8.78 -11.44
C PRO A 588 -24.23 -10.19 -11.34
N THR A 589 -25.06 -11.17 -11.66
CA THR A 589 -24.66 -12.57 -11.80
C THR A 589 -24.05 -12.83 -13.19
N ASP A 590 -23.44 -14.01 -13.38
CA ASP A 590 -23.00 -14.46 -14.71
C ASP A 590 -24.18 -14.58 -15.70
N GLU A 591 -25.38 -14.94 -15.20
CA GLU A 591 -26.60 -15.02 -16.02
C GLU A 591 -27.04 -13.63 -16.52
N ASP A 592 -26.91 -12.58 -15.70
CA ASP A 592 -27.26 -11.21 -16.12
C ASP A 592 -26.42 -10.78 -17.34
N PHE A 593 -25.16 -11.17 -17.39
CA PHE A 593 -24.27 -10.87 -18.52
C PHE A 593 -24.62 -11.59 -19.83
N ASN A 594 -25.51 -12.60 -19.81
CA ASN A 594 -26.08 -13.17 -21.02
C ASN A 594 -26.96 -12.16 -21.78
N HIS A 595 -27.50 -11.15 -21.08
CA HIS A 595 -28.32 -10.08 -21.63
C HIS A 595 -27.55 -8.78 -21.87
N ALA A 596 -26.23 -8.74 -21.64
CA ALA A 596 -25.38 -7.58 -21.87
C ALA A 596 -25.27 -7.26 -23.37
N ALA A 597 -25.02 -5.98 -23.67
CA ALA A 597 -24.52 -5.62 -25.00
C ALA A 597 -23.15 -6.24 -25.23
N ILE A 598 -22.87 -6.64 -26.49
CA ILE A 598 -21.59 -7.25 -26.86
C ILE A 598 -20.88 -6.38 -27.88
N TYR A 599 -19.63 -6.10 -27.59
CA TYR A 599 -18.69 -5.41 -28.48
C TYR A 599 -17.49 -6.32 -28.74
N ASN A 600 -17.01 -6.31 -29.98
CA ASN A 600 -15.70 -6.84 -30.31
C ASN A 600 -14.69 -5.69 -30.27
N ILE A 601 -13.57 -5.87 -29.57
CA ILE A 601 -12.43 -4.97 -29.56
C ILE A 601 -11.29 -5.66 -30.31
N THR A 602 -10.70 -4.98 -31.29
CA THR A 602 -9.54 -5.47 -32.02
C THR A 602 -8.31 -4.70 -31.64
N VAL A 603 -7.28 -5.41 -31.19
CA VAL A 603 -5.96 -4.86 -30.84
C VAL A 603 -4.90 -5.36 -31.83
N PRO A 604 -3.89 -4.54 -32.19
CA PRO A 604 -2.79 -4.97 -33.05
C PRO A 604 -1.92 -6.04 -32.36
N THR A 605 -1.44 -7.00 -33.14
CA THR A 605 -0.55 -8.07 -32.62
C THR A 605 0.70 -7.51 -31.98
N GLU A 606 1.26 -6.45 -32.53
CA GLU A 606 2.47 -5.79 -32.04
C GLU A 606 2.27 -5.15 -30.66
N ALA A 607 1.05 -4.71 -30.34
CA ALA A 607 0.71 -4.15 -29.03
C ALA A 607 0.69 -5.22 -27.93
N VAL A 608 0.40 -6.48 -28.29
CA VAL A 608 0.33 -7.61 -27.35
C VAL A 608 1.74 -8.15 -27.03
N SER A 609 2.70 -8.06 -27.96
CA SER A 609 3.93 -8.87 -27.93
C SER A 609 5.23 -8.15 -27.55
N LYS A 610 5.30 -6.82 -27.55
CA LYS A 610 6.61 -6.13 -27.52
C LYS A 610 6.82 -5.07 -26.45
N CYS A 611 5.79 -4.53 -25.86
CA CYS A 611 5.90 -3.46 -24.86
C CYS A 611 4.77 -3.58 -23.85
N ARG A 612 4.98 -3.13 -22.63
CA ARG A 612 3.87 -2.97 -21.68
C ARG A 612 2.93 -1.89 -22.20
N GLN A 613 1.80 -2.27 -22.76
CA GLN A 613 0.76 -1.41 -23.30
C GLN A 613 -0.54 -1.58 -22.51
N LEU A 614 -1.18 -0.48 -22.17
CA LEU A 614 -2.50 -0.46 -21.54
C LEU A 614 -3.58 -0.24 -22.60
N LEU A 615 -4.54 -1.14 -22.67
CA LEU A 615 -5.82 -0.93 -23.32
C LEU A 615 -6.69 -0.10 -22.39
N ARG A 616 -7.19 1.03 -22.86
CA ARG A 616 -8.12 1.90 -22.18
C ARG A 616 -9.47 1.85 -22.88
N ILE A 617 -10.52 1.56 -22.13
CA ILE A 617 -11.90 1.52 -22.60
C ILE A 617 -12.71 2.56 -21.82
N ASP A 618 -13.18 3.59 -22.50
CA ASP A 618 -14.12 4.57 -21.95
C ASP A 618 -15.53 4.14 -22.38
N TYR A 619 -16.39 3.82 -21.42
CA TYR A 619 -17.72 3.30 -21.70
C TYR A 619 -18.81 3.96 -20.84
N GLN A 620 -20.03 3.92 -21.34
CA GLN A 620 -21.27 4.18 -20.62
C GLN A 620 -21.88 2.84 -20.23
N GLY A 621 -22.38 2.70 -19.00
CA GLY A 621 -22.98 1.46 -18.51
C GLY A 621 -22.81 1.31 -17.01
N ASP A 622 -23.39 0.27 -16.46
CA ASP A 622 -23.30 -0.08 -15.03
C ASP A 622 -22.01 -0.84 -14.73
N CYS A 623 -21.89 -2.00 -15.36
CA CYS A 623 -20.74 -2.90 -15.23
C CYS A 623 -20.28 -3.40 -16.59
N ALA A 624 -18.99 -3.66 -16.71
CA ALA A 624 -18.40 -4.25 -17.91
C ALA A 624 -17.52 -5.45 -17.58
N ARG A 625 -17.49 -6.44 -18.47
CA ARG A 625 -16.63 -7.62 -18.41
C ARG A 625 -15.87 -7.79 -19.72
N LEU A 626 -14.57 -8.05 -19.66
CA LEU A 626 -13.70 -8.29 -20.80
C LEU A 626 -13.30 -9.77 -20.86
N TYR A 627 -13.47 -10.35 -22.06
CA TYR A 627 -13.17 -11.75 -22.31
C TYR A 627 -12.13 -11.91 -23.40
N ALA A 628 -11.24 -12.87 -23.23
CA ALA A 628 -10.30 -13.34 -24.25
C ALA A 628 -10.50 -14.86 -24.45
N ASN A 629 -10.71 -15.30 -25.68
CA ASN A 629 -10.94 -16.72 -25.98
C ASN A 629 -12.05 -17.36 -25.13
N GLY A 630 -13.11 -16.60 -24.83
CA GLY A 630 -14.24 -17.06 -24.00
C GLY A 630 -14.00 -17.06 -22.48
N LYS A 631 -12.80 -16.75 -22.02
CA LYS A 631 -12.45 -16.65 -20.59
C LYS A 631 -12.56 -15.21 -20.10
N LEU A 632 -13.19 -14.99 -18.95
CA LEU A 632 -13.20 -13.69 -18.26
C LEU A 632 -11.77 -13.34 -17.82
N ILE A 633 -11.26 -12.19 -18.28
CA ILE A 633 -9.90 -11.72 -17.97
C ILE A 633 -9.88 -10.46 -17.11
N ALA A 634 -10.93 -9.64 -17.19
CA ALA A 634 -11.09 -8.43 -16.37
C ALA A 634 -12.56 -8.04 -16.27
N ASP A 635 -12.90 -7.30 -15.22
CA ASP A 635 -14.22 -6.69 -15.04
C ASP A 635 -14.10 -5.31 -14.42
N HIS A 636 -15.17 -4.53 -14.46
CA HIS A 636 -15.15 -3.15 -14.00
C HIS A 636 -16.56 -2.68 -13.63
N PHE A 637 -16.68 -2.08 -12.44
CA PHE A 637 -17.86 -1.29 -12.07
C PHE A 637 -17.61 0.16 -12.45
N GLN A 638 -18.54 0.81 -13.16
CA GLN A 638 -18.37 2.21 -13.56
C GLN A 638 -18.36 3.15 -12.35
N TYR A 639 -17.28 3.90 -12.19
CA TYR A 639 -17.12 4.87 -11.08
C TYR A 639 -16.35 6.15 -11.50
N GLY A 640 -16.25 6.40 -12.81
CA GLY A 640 -15.60 7.61 -13.36
C GLY A 640 -14.17 7.40 -13.84
N ARG A 641 -13.51 6.27 -13.50
CA ARG A 641 -12.23 5.90 -14.11
C ARG A 641 -12.43 5.03 -15.35
N PRO A 642 -11.50 5.06 -16.31
CA PRO A 642 -11.56 4.18 -17.47
C PRO A 642 -11.37 2.71 -17.06
N PHE A 643 -11.94 1.78 -17.81
CA PHE A 643 -11.63 0.37 -17.70
C PHE A 643 -10.29 0.11 -18.38
N LEU A 644 -9.29 -0.34 -17.63
CA LEU A 644 -7.93 -0.61 -18.09
C LEU A 644 -7.69 -2.12 -18.21
N TYR A 645 -6.81 -2.50 -19.15
CA TYR A 645 -6.28 -3.86 -19.23
C TYR A 645 -4.84 -3.87 -19.75
N GLY A 646 -3.95 -4.61 -19.09
CA GLY A 646 -2.55 -4.78 -19.51
C GLY A 646 -2.43 -5.77 -20.66
N LEU A 647 -2.17 -5.29 -21.87
CA LEU A 647 -2.13 -6.13 -23.09
C LEU A 647 -1.03 -7.21 -23.04
N TRP A 648 0.04 -7.03 -22.26
CA TRP A 648 1.09 -8.04 -22.09
C TRP A 648 0.64 -9.28 -21.27
N ARG A 649 -0.52 -9.18 -20.59
CA ARG A 649 -1.13 -10.32 -19.88
C ARG A 649 -2.05 -11.18 -20.77
N LEU A 650 -2.27 -10.75 -22.02
CA LEU A 650 -3.04 -11.55 -22.97
C LEU A 650 -2.28 -12.80 -23.40
N PRO A 651 -2.98 -13.93 -23.64
CA PRO A 651 -2.39 -15.07 -24.33
C PRO A 651 -1.79 -14.65 -25.69
N GLU A 652 -0.65 -15.25 -26.04
CA GLU A 652 0.04 -14.94 -27.29
C GLU A 652 -0.92 -14.97 -28.49
N ARG A 653 -0.76 -13.99 -29.41
CA ARG A 653 -1.55 -13.81 -30.63
C ARG A 653 -3.04 -13.51 -30.40
N THR A 654 -3.48 -13.20 -29.20
CA THR A 654 -4.87 -12.78 -28.96
C THR A 654 -5.05 -11.34 -29.41
N THR A 655 -5.80 -11.12 -30.48
CA THR A 655 -6.05 -9.78 -31.05
C THR A 655 -7.53 -9.40 -31.03
N GLN A 656 -8.41 -10.32 -30.66
CA GLN A 656 -9.85 -10.11 -30.58
C GLN A 656 -10.31 -10.31 -29.13
N LEU A 657 -10.98 -9.30 -28.58
CA LEU A 657 -11.52 -9.32 -27.24
C LEU A 657 -13.03 -9.09 -27.29
N GLU A 658 -13.78 -9.77 -26.46
CA GLU A 658 -15.22 -9.55 -26.29
C GLU A 658 -15.45 -8.70 -25.04
N LEU A 659 -16.08 -7.55 -25.22
CA LEU A 659 -16.51 -6.69 -24.13
C LEU A 659 -18.03 -6.80 -23.97
N ARG A 660 -18.47 -7.14 -22.76
CA ARG A 660 -19.90 -7.16 -22.38
C ARG A 660 -20.20 -6.01 -21.46
N ILE A 661 -21.23 -5.21 -21.76
CA ILE A 661 -21.64 -4.06 -20.96
C ILE A 661 -23.10 -4.25 -20.53
N LEU A 662 -23.34 -4.16 -19.25
CA LEU A 662 -24.68 -4.04 -18.68
C LEU A 662 -25.11 -2.56 -18.67
N PRO A 663 -26.35 -2.26 -19.12
CA PRO A 663 -26.82 -0.88 -19.16
C PRO A 663 -26.95 -0.28 -17.77
N MET A 664 -26.58 1.00 -17.66
CA MET A 664 -26.92 1.82 -16.49
C MET A 664 -28.43 1.99 -16.40
N GLN A 665 -28.99 1.75 -15.20
CA GLN A 665 -30.43 1.86 -14.95
C GLN A 665 -30.73 3.15 -14.18
N THR A 666 -31.84 3.77 -14.56
CA THR A 666 -32.37 4.93 -13.83
C THR A 666 -32.76 4.50 -12.39
N ASN A 667 -32.41 5.32 -11.40
CA ASN A 667 -32.76 5.10 -9.98
C ASN A 667 -32.24 3.76 -9.40
N ALA A 668 -31.15 3.22 -9.90
CA ALA A 668 -30.47 2.12 -9.23
C ALA A 668 -30.08 2.52 -7.80
N PRO A 669 -30.32 1.68 -6.78
CA PRO A 669 -30.03 2.00 -5.38
C PRO A 669 -28.53 1.81 -5.09
N ILE A 670 -27.68 2.56 -5.82
CA ILE A 670 -26.23 2.54 -5.74
C ILE A 670 -25.68 3.96 -5.61
N TYR A 671 -24.62 4.14 -4.85
CA TYR A 671 -23.85 5.38 -4.85
C TYR A 671 -22.82 5.36 -5.99
N MET A 672 -22.82 6.44 -6.75
CA MET A 672 -21.80 6.73 -7.76
C MET A 672 -21.30 8.17 -7.59
N PRO A 673 -19.99 8.41 -7.73
CA PRO A 673 -19.38 9.73 -7.59
C PRO A 673 -19.81 10.66 -8.76
N GLN A 674 -19.52 11.95 -8.63
CA GLN A 674 -19.82 12.92 -9.70
C GLN A 674 -19.02 12.68 -10.99
N GLU A 675 -17.86 12.04 -10.90
CA GLU A 675 -16.99 11.69 -12.02
C GLU A 675 -17.56 10.55 -12.89
N ALA A 676 -18.48 9.76 -12.35
CA ALA A 676 -19.07 8.65 -13.07
C ALA A 676 -20.13 9.10 -14.08
N ASP A 677 -20.17 8.44 -15.24
CA ASP A 677 -21.28 8.59 -16.17
C ASP A 677 -22.52 7.84 -15.68
N LYS A 678 -23.50 8.58 -15.22
CA LYS A 678 -24.78 8.07 -14.70
C LYS A 678 -25.89 8.02 -15.76
N THR A 679 -25.55 8.34 -17.01
CA THR A 679 -26.54 8.33 -18.11
C THR A 679 -27.10 6.94 -18.31
N PRO A 680 -28.42 6.74 -18.31
CA PRO A 680 -29.05 5.44 -18.58
C PRO A 680 -28.66 4.86 -19.95
N GLY A 681 -28.51 3.55 -20.03
CA GLY A 681 -28.12 2.87 -21.26
C GLY A 681 -26.70 2.29 -21.22
N GLU A 682 -26.18 1.97 -22.38
CA GLU A 682 -24.86 1.41 -22.56
C GLU A 682 -24.21 1.86 -23.88
N GLY A 683 -22.88 1.90 -23.91
CA GLY A 683 -22.12 2.19 -25.12
C GLY A 683 -20.63 2.29 -24.88
N VAL A 684 -19.85 1.92 -25.88
CA VAL A 684 -18.42 2.21 -25.91
C VAL A 684 -18.23 3.60 -26.50
N LYS A 685 -17.58 4.49 -25.75
CA LYS A 685 -17.29 5.87 -26.14
C LYS A 685 -15.97 5.96 -26.89
N ASN A 686 -14.95 5.29 -26.37
CA ASN A 686 -13.62 5.31 -26.93
C ASN A 686 -12.82 4.07 -26.51
N VAL A 687 -11.91 3.64 -27.41
CA VAL A 687 -10.92 2.59 -27.12
C VAL A 687 -9.56 3.10 -27.59
N SER A 688 -8.57 3.10 -26.70
CA SER A 688 -7.23 3.55 -27.03
C SER A 688 -6.17 2.64 -26.42
N ILE A 689 -4.96 2.70 -26.95
CA ILE A 689 -3.79 2.00 -26.41
C ILE A 689 -2.76 3.06 -26.06
N SER A 690 -2.29 3.04 -24.83
CA SER A 690 -1.21 3.90 -24.37
C SER A 690 0.01 3.06 -23.97
N SER A 691 1.21 3.60 -24.18
CA SER A 691 2.41 2.99 -23.63
C SER A 691 2.32 3.06 -22.09
N PHE A 692 2.68 1.96 -21.46
CA PHE A 692 2.88 1.93 -20.02
C PHE A 692 4.25 2.56 -19.75
N ALA A 693 4.27 3.85 -19.44
CA ALA A 693 5.45 4.48 -18.88
C ALA A 693 5.63 3.95 -17.45
N SER A 694 6.40 2.89 -17.27
CA SER A 694 6.93 2.57 -15.95
C SER A 694 8.04 3.58 -15.68
N ASP A 695 7.80 4.54 -14.81
CA ASP A 695 8.84 5.43 -14.31
C ASP A 695 9.96 4.66 -13.62
#